data_2208dd3c4b563cbe2c2cf73f6f07d661
#
_entry.id   2208dd3c4b563cbe2c2cf73f6f07d661
#
_cell.length_a   1.000
_cell.length_b   1.000
_cell.length_c   1.000
_cell.angle_alpha   90.00
_cell.angle_beta   90.00
_cell.angle_gamma   90.00
#
_symmetry.space_group_name_H-M   'P 1'
#
loop_
_entity.id
_entity.type
_entity.pdbx_description
1 polymer ?
#
loop_
_entity_poly.entity_id
_entity_poly.type
_entity_poly.pdbx_seq_one_letter_code
_entity_poly.pdbx_strand_id
1 'polypeptide(L)'
;LHRSGHSFPTRRSSDLSDGLKENASHQTLLGVTGSGKTYTIAKVIEEVQKPTLVISHNKTLAAQLYGEFKNLFPNNAVEYFISYYDYYQPESYMPVTDTFIEKDFSMNEEIDRLRLKATSSLLQRKDVIVVSSVSCIYGLGNPKEWKKQVVHLKLDDSISRSSLTEYLVDIYYQRNDQVLERCNFRILGDIFEIFPAYEDKAIRVDIFDNIIQSIVSFDPLTGEEHSEHDEFYLYPARHFISDKDKNDSVIKEIKRDLIERTKFFNENEKFLEEQRISQRTNFDIEMIQEIGYCSGIENYSRYFDGRKEGERPFTLIDFFPEDFLTVIDESHVTLPQIQAMYGGDRKRKDNLIDYGFRLPSAYDNRPLKSDEFSTLQNQVIYASATPSHRELELSQGAITELINRPTGLVDPELMIRPSAGQIDDLISEIKIRSSKDERCLVTTLTKKMAEDLSEYLSSVGLRVRYLHSEVKTIERVKILRDLRLGDFDVLVGINLLREGLDLPEVSLVAILDADKEGFLRSKSSLVQTAGRAARHEQGKVILYADKITDSMKYLIDETDRRRKIQIKYNKENNITPKTVKKSVEEIMQSTRVAESYRDSEIEVKRDVATDKFLMEDKKIVVEMIREEMLEAAENLEFEKAAKLRDEMNKLEKEIKL
;
A
#
# COMPACT_ATOMS: atom_id res chain seq x y z
N LEU A 1 25.99 23.42 9.37
CA LEU A 1 27.32 22.87 9.67
C LEU A 1 27.52 21.60 8.82
N HIS A 2 28.15 21.76 7.62
CA HIS A 2 28.59 20.64 6.80
C HIS A 2 29.76 19.93 7.49
N ARG A 3 29.50 18.87 8.24
CA ARG A 3 30.56 17.94 8.65
C ARG A 3 30.89 17.03 7.47
N SER A 4 31.91 17.38 6.70
CA SER A 4 32.53 16.53 5.68
C SER A 4 33.30 15.40 6.34
N GLY A 5 32.70 14.25 6.47
CA GLY A 5 33.35 13.02 6.94
C GLY A 5 32.77 11.81 6.25
N HIS A 6 33.62 11.03 5.57
CA HIS A 6 33.32 9.87 4.75
C HIS A 6 32.53 8.80 5.51
N SER A 7 31.43 8.30 4.92
CA SER A 7 30.42 7.59 5.68
C SER A 7 30.05 6.24 5.11
N PHE A 8 30.28 5.23 5.93
CA PHE A 8 29.50 3.99 5.91
C PHE A 8 28.09 4.25 6.48
N PRO A 9 27.08 3.41 6.14
CA PRO A 9 25.74 3.49 6.72
C PRO A 9 25.75 3.56 8.26
N THR A 10 26.64 2.83 8.93
CA THR A 10 26.78 2.80 10.40
C THR A 10 27.25 4.12 11.01
N ARG A 11 28.08 4.92 10.33
CA ARG A 11 28.49 6.24 10.85
C ARG A 11 27.41 7.28 10.65
N ARG A 12 26.59 7.14 9.61
CA ARG A 12 25.48 8.06 9.34
C ARG A 12 24.24 7.75 10.19
N SER A 13 24.10 6.48 10.64
CA SER A 13 23.10 6.19 11.67
C SER A 13 23.41 6.92 12.96
N SER A 14 24.69 7.00 13.38
CA SER A 14 25.07 7.78 14.56
C SER A 14 24.72 9.25 14.43
N ASP A 15 24.97 9.90 13.26
CA ASP A 15 24.61 11.31 13.05
C ASP A 15 23.09 11.54 13.26
N LEU A 16 22.23 10.61 12.77
CA LEU A 16 20.78 10.66 12.95
C LEU A 16 20.36 10.35 14.38
N SER A 17 20.95 9.31 14.99
CA SER A 17 20.65 8.92 16.37
C SER A 17 21.03 10.00 17.37
N ASP A 18 22.18 10.66 17.18
CA ASP A 18 22.62 11.77 18.00
C ASP A 18 21.63 12.96 17.91
N GLY A 19 21.18 13.29 16.68
CA GLY A 19 20.15 14.29 16.47
C GLY A 19 18.83 13.95 17.19
N LEU A 20 18.40 12.66 17.16
CA LEU A 20 17.21 12.22 17.90
C LEU A 20 17.39 12.32 19.43
N LYS A 21 18.58 11.99 19.94
CA LYS A 21 18.93 12.13 21.36
C LYS A 21 18.99 13.61 21.79
N GLU A 22 19.37 14.50 20.89
CA GLU A 22 19.35 15.96 21.08
C GLU A 22 17.96 16.58 20.85
N ASN A 23 16.92 15.76 20.72
CA ASN A 23 15.53 16.16 20.49
C ASN A 23 15.28 16.93 19.18
N ALA A 24 16.05 16.66 18.12
CA ALA A 24 15.71 17.16 16.80
C ALA A 24 14.35 16.59 16.36
N SER A 25 13.38 17.45 16.10
CA SER A 25 12.04 17.05 15.67
C SER A 25 12.00 16.59 14.22
N HIS A 26 12.87 17.11 13.35
CA HIS A 26 12.92 16.79 11.94
C HIS A 26 14.36 16.62 11.47
N GLN A 27 14.63 15.55 10.74
CA GLN A 27 15.93 15.28 10.11
C GLN A 27 15.73 14.75 8.69
N THR A 28 16.66 15.05 7.79
CA THR A 28 16.63 14.52 6.41
C THR A 28 17.81 13.59 6.16
N LEU A 29 17.50 12.35 5.76
CA LEU A 29 18.45 11.39 5.20
C LEU A 29 18.45 11.50 3.68
N LEU A 30 19.40 12.26 3.12
CA LEU A 30 19.63 12.37 1.69
C LEU A 30 20.45 11.16 1.23
N GLY A 31 19.78 10.11 0.77
CA GLY A 31 20.44 8.87 0.40
C GLY A 31 20.24 8.52 -1.08
N VAL A 32 21.34 8.40 -1.84
CA VAL A 32 21.26 7.95 -3.23
C VAL A 32 20.68 6.53 -3.33
N THR A 33 20.16 6.18 -4.50
CA THR A 33 19.65 4.82 -4.73
C THR A 33 20.75 3.78 -4.48
N GLY A 34 20.48 2.77 -3.65
CA GLY A 34 21.44 1.71 -3.32
C GLY A 34 22.50 2.07 -2.29
N SER A 35 22.38 3.21 -1.63
CA SER A 35 23.30 3.60 -0.56
C SER A 35 23.07 2.90 0.79
N GLY A 36 21.99 2.13 0.95
CA GLY A 36 21.64 1.46 2.19
C GLY A 36 20.79 2.31 3.13
N LYS A 37 19.87 3.14 2.59
CA LYS A 37 18.93 3.94 3.40
C LYS A 37 18.20 3.10 4.44
N THR A 38 17.56 1.97 4.02
CA THR A 38 16.82 1.07 4.91
C THR A 38 17.70 0.54 6.03
N TYR A 39 18.92 0.11 5.70
CA TYR A 39 19.88 -0.37 6.71
C TYR A 39 20.30 0.73 7.69
N THR A 40 20.54 1.96 7.20
CA THR A 40 20.86 3.11 8.05
C THR A 40 19.71 3.40 9.03
N ILE A 41 18.47 3.41 8.54
CA ILE A 41 17.26 3.58 9.36
C ILE A 41 17.12 2.45 10.37
N ALA A 42 17.35 1.20 9.97
CA ALA A 42 17.32 0.06 10.89
C ALA A 42 18.34 0.21 12.04
N LYS A 43 19.55 0.69 11.74
CA LYS A 43 20.55 0.98 12.78
C LYS A 43 20.15 2.13 13.70
N VAL A 44 19.44 3.13 13.20
CA VAL A 44 18.86 4.20 14.05
C VAL A 44 17.80 3.60 14.97
N ILE A 45 16.86 2.80 14.44
CA ILE A 45 15.80 2.15 15.23
C ILE A 45 16.42 1.26 16.33
N GLU A 46 17.44 0.45 15.96
CA GLU A 46 18.18 -0.40 16.91
C GLU A 46 18.83 0.41 18.03
N GLU A 47 19.32 1.61 17.74
CA GLU A 47 20.01 2.45 18.72
C GLU A 47 19.04 3.25 19.62
N VAL A 48 17.93 3.77 19.05
CA VAL A 48 17.00 4.64 19.81
C VAL A 48 15.92 3.86 20.54
N GLN A 49 15.63 2.60 20.13
CA GLN A 49 14.68 1.69 20.79
C GLN A 49 13.27 2.29 20.95
N LYS A 50 12.81 3.11 20.01
CA LYS A 50 11.46 3.71 20.00
C LYS A 50 10.52 2.91 19.10
N PRO A 51 9.23 2.79 19.45
CA PRO A 51 8.21 2.35 18.49
C PRO A 51 8.31 3.21 17.23
N THR A 52 8.30 2.58 16.07
CA THR A 52 8.60 3.28 14.82
C THR A 52 7.51 3.06 13.78
N LEU A 53 7.04 4.15 13.17
CA LEU A 53 6.15 4.14 12.01
C LEU A 53 6.96 4.46 10.75
N VAL A 54 7.02 3.52 9.81
CA VAL A 54 7.65 3.70 8.49
C VAL A 54 6.56 3.87 7.45
N ILE A 55 6.49 5.04 6.80
CA ILE A 55 5.46 5.35 5.81
C ILE A 55 6.05 5.33 4.40
N SER A 56 5.41 4.60 3.50
CA SER A 56 5.74 4.55 2.08
C SER A 56 4.55 4.96 1.20
N HIS A 57 4.82 5.52 0.04
CA HIS A 57 3.78 6.06 -0.85
C HIS A 57 2.96 5.00 -1.60
N ASN A 58 3.40 3.75 -1.65
CA ASN A 58 2.65 2.67 -2.31
C ASN A 58 2.78 1.32 -1.60
N LYS A 59 1.85 0.39 -1.90
CA LYS A 59 1.78 -0.94 -1.28
C LYS A 59 3.01 -1.82 -1.59
N THR A 60 3.52 -1.76 -2.81
CA THR A 60 4.65 -2.60 -3.26
C THR A 60 5.95 -2.24 -2.53
N LEU A 61 6.24 -0.94 -2.41
CA LEU A 61 7.41 -0.48 -1.67
C LEU A 61 7.26 -0.75 -0.16
N ALA A 62 6.06 -0.57 0.38
CA ALA A 62 5.76 -0.91 1.77
C ALA A 62 5.99 -2.41 2.04
N ALA A 63 5.57 -3.31 1.11
CA ALA A 63 5.82 -4.75 1.23
C ALA A 63 7.32 -5.10 1.20
N GLN A 64 8.08 -4.45 0.32
CA GLN A 64 9.54 -4.61 0.26
C GLN A 64 10.19 -4.18 1.58
N LEU A 65 9.86 -2.98 2.08
CA LEU A 65 10.39 -2.46 3.36
C LEU A 65 10.01 -3.36 4.54
N TYR A 66 8.77 -3.85 4.58
CA TYR A 66 8.31 -4.81 5.59
C TYR A 66 9.20 -6.07 5.60
N GLY A 67 9.45 -6.68 4.43
CA GLY A 67 10.33 -7.84 4.31
C GLY A 67 11.78 -7.54 4.74
N GLU A 68 12.32 -6.37 4.34
CA GLU A 68 13.67 -5.94 4.74
C GLU A 68 13.76 -5.74 6.26
N PHE A 69 12.82 -5.03 6.90
CA PHE A 69 12.80 -4.82 8.35
C PHE A 69 12.59 -6.13 9.12
N LYS A 70 11.72 -7.02 8.66
CA LYS A 70 11.50 -8.33 9.28
C LYS A 70 12.78 -9.19 9.32
N ASN A 71 13.58 -9.13 8.26
CA ASN A 71 14.89 -9.81 8.23
C ASN A 71 15.91 -9.13 9.14
N LEU A 72 15.88 -7.80 9.27
CA LEU A 72 16.83 -7.06 10.11
C LEU A 72 16.45 -7.11 11.61
N PHE A 73 15.17 -7.33 11.93
CA PHE A 73 14.63 -7.38 13.28
C PHE A 73 13.83 -8.67 13.54
N PRO A 74 14.47 -9.83 13.59
CA PRO A 74 13.77 -11.13 13.71
C PRO A 74 13.01 -11.31 15.01
N ASN A 75 13.37 -10.59 16.07
CA ASN A 75 12.75 -10.70 17.41
C ASN A 75 11.76 -9.58 17.74
N ASN A 76 11.75 -8.49 16.97
CA ASN A 76 10.83 -7.38 17.17
C ASN A 76 9.47 -7.66 16.52
N ALA A 77 8.45 -6.95 16.97
CA ALA A 77 7.17 -6.91 16.27
C ALA A 77 7.28 -6.01 15.04
N VAL A 78 7.61 -6.59 13.91
CA VAL A 78 7.58 -5.89 12.62
C VAL A 78 6.23 -6.18 11.98
N GLU A 79 5.41 -5.14 11.84
CA GLU A 79 4.01 -5.24 11.42
C GLU A 79 3.74 -4.52 10.11
N TYR A 80 2.70 -4.94 9.39
CA TYR A 80 2.36 -4.43 8.08
C TYR A 80 0.96 -3.81 8.07
N PHE A 81 0.86 -2.54 7.66
CA PHE A 81 -0.39 -1.81 7.70
C PHE A 81 -0.65 -1.07 6.38
N ILE A 82 -1.38 -1.69 5.48
CA ILE A 82 -1.78 -1.10 4.19
C ILE A 82 -3.31 -1.11 4.03
N SER A 83 -3.81 -0.56 2.93
CA SER A 83 -5.23 -0.68 2.60
C SER A 83 -5.58 -2.15 2.34
N TYR A 84 -6.57 -2.66 3.07
CA TYR A 84 -7.06 -4.05 2.99
C TYR A 84 -7.97 -4.32 1.80
N TYR A 85 -8.21 -3.32 0.95
CA TYR A 85 -8.97 -3.51 -0.27
C TYR A 85 -8.06 -3.98 -1.41
N ASP A 86 -8.39 -5.12 -2.02
CA ASP A 86 -7.81 -5.56 -3.29
C ASP A 86 -8.37 -4.77 -4.45
N TYR A 87 -9.67 -4.54 -4.42
CA TYR A 87 -10.40 -3.62 -5.28
C TYR A 87 -11.20 -2.65 -4.41
N TYR A 88 -11.19 -1.37 -4.76
CA TYR A 88 -11.95 -0.35 -4.07
C TYR A 88 -12.48 0.70 -5.03
N GLN A 89 -13.80 0.74 -5.18
CA GLN A 89 -14.51 1.80 -5.85
C GLN A 89 -15.27 2.62 -4.79
N PRO A 90 -14.83 3.85 -4.50
CA PRO A 90 -15.51 4.68 -3.53
C PRO A 90 -16.87 5.09 -4.06
N GLU A 91 -17.86 5.14 -3.16
CA GLU A 91 -19.14 5.74 -3.44
C GLU A 91 -18.97 7.16 -3.98
N SER A 92 -19.62 7.49 -5.09
CA SER A 92 -19.53 8.81 -5.71
C SER A 92 -20.79 9.16 -6.49
N TYR A 93 -21.01 10.46 -6.68
CA TYR A 93 -22.10 10.96 -7.50
C TYR A 93 -21.58 11.97 -8.52
N MET A 94 -21.99 11.82 -9.77
CA MET A 94 -21.66 12.70 -10.87
C MET A 94 -22.91 13.51 -11.29
N PRO A 95 -23.05 14.76 -10.85
CA PRO A 95 -24.26 15.56 -11.12
C PRO A 95 -24.54 15.79 -12.60
N VAL A 96 -23.50 15.87 -13.44
CA VAL A 96 -23.63 16.16 -14.87
C VAL A 96 -24.35 15.03 -15.62
N THR A 97 -24.15 13.79 -15.20
CA THR A 97 -24.73 12.58 -15.83
C THR A 97 -25.82 11.93 -14.99
N ASP A 98 -26.17 12.54 -13.82
CA ASP A 98 -27.07 11.95 -12.81
C ASP A 98 -26.72 10.49 -12.48
N THR A 99 -25.42 10.21 -12.37
CA THR A 99 -24.92 8.84 -12.18
C THR A 99 -24.43 8.67 -10.75
N PHE A 100 -25.10 7.81 -9.98
CA PHE A 100 -24.62 7.35 -8.68
C PHE A 100 -23.82 6.08 -8.86
N ILE A 101 -22.59 6.08 -8.34
CA ILE A 101 -21.70 4.93 -8.29
C ILE A 101 -21.72 4.41 -6.87
N GLU A 102 -22.24 3.21 -6.68
CA GLU A 102 -22.26 2.56 -5.38
C GLU A 102 -20.83 2.16 -4.95
N LYS A 103 -20.63 2.12 -3.62
CA LYS A 103 -19.39 1.61 -3.05
C LYS A 103 -19.26 0.12 -3.38
N ASP A 104 -18.19 -0.24 -4.07
CA ASP A 104 -17.84 -1.62 -4.37
C ASP A 104 -16.42 -1.92 -3.89
N PHE A 105 -16.21 -3.07 -3.25
CA PHE A 105 -14.91 -3.43 -2.71
C PHE A 105 -14.79 -4.94 -2.50
N SER A 106 -13.58 -5.44 -2.68
CA SER A 106 -13.18 -6.76 -2.19
C SER A 106 -12.15 -6.59 -1.08
N MET A 107 -12.40 -7.24 0.06
CA MET A 107 -11.48 -7.24 1.21
C MET A 107 -10.51 -8.40 1.10
N ASN A 108 -9.26 -8.13 1.47
CA ASN A 108 -8.26 -9.15 1.66
C ASN A 108 -8.19 -9.51 3.15
N GLU A 109 -8.61 -10.70 3.49
CA GLU A 109 -8.67 -11.18 4.88
C GLU A 109 -7.29 -11.25 5.55
N GLU A 110 -6.25 -11.59 4.79
CA GLU A 110 -4.89 -11.64 5.31
C GLU A 110 -4.35 -10.23 5.64
N ILE A 111 -4.63 -9.25 4.77
CA ILE A 111 -4.26 -7.85 5.05
C ILE A 111 -5.05 -7.31 6.25
N ASP A 112 -6.33 -7.69 6.39
CA ASP A 112 -7.13 -7.31 7.55
C ASP A 112 -6.54 -7.90 8.85
N ARG A 113 -6.14 -9.17 8.84
CA ARG A 113 -5.43 -9.82 9.94
C ARG A 113 -4.16 -9.06 10.32
N LEU A 114 -3.31 -8.70 9.34
CA LEU A 114 -2.08 -7.95 9.58
C LEU A 114 -2.33 -6.55 10.15
N ARG A 115 -3.42 -5.90 9.75
CA ARG A 115 -3.82 -4.59 10.32
C ARG A 115 -4.24 -4.70 11.78
N LEU A 116 -5.05 -5.71 12.11
CA LEU A 116 -5.42 -5.99 13.50
C LEU A 116 -4.19 -6.36 14.34
N LYS A 117 -3.25 -7.12 13.76
CA LYS A 117 -1.99 -7.46 14.42
C LYS A 117 -1.15 -6.22 14.70
N ALA A 118 -1.05 -5.29 13.76
CA ALA A 118 -0.31 -4.04 13.98
C ALA A 118 -0.87 -3.22 15.17
N THR A 119 -2.20 -3.10 15.27
CA THR A 119 -2.82 -2.36 16.37
C THR A 119 -2.71 -3.09 17.72
N SER A 120 -2.85 -4.42 17.75
CA SER A 120 -2.65 -5.21 18.97
C SER A 120 -1.20 -5.16 19.45
N SER A 121 -0.24 -5.30 18.54
CA SER A 121 1.20 -5.21 18.87
C SER A 121 1.57 -3.84 19.46
N LEU A 122 1.03 -2.73 18.92
CA LEU A 122 1.25 -1.38 19.45
C LEU A 122 0.74 -1.19 20.87
N LEU A 123 -0.31 -1.92 21.29
CA LEU A 123 -0.85 -1.85 22.64
C LEU A 123 -0.13 -2.78 23.64
N GLN A 124 0.50 -3.85 23.16
CA GLN A 124 1.17 -4.85 24.00
C GLN A 124 2.67 -4.64 24.13
N ARG A 125 3.35 -4.19 23.05
CA ARG A 125 4.81 -4.21 22.93
C ARG A 125 5.35 -2.80 22.77
N LYS A 126 6.63 -2.64 23.13
CA LYS A 126 7.38 -1.37 22.96
C LYS A 126 8.37 -1.43 21.79
N ASP A 127 8.69 -2.61 21.30
CA ASP A 127 9.65 -2.89 20.24
C ASP A 127 8.96 -3.07 18.87
N VAL A 128 7.95 -2.24 18.60
CA VAL A 128 7.10 -2.36 17.41
C VAL A 128 7.61 -1.47 16.28
N ILE A 129 7.70 -2.04 15.09
CA ILE A 129 8.00 -1.34 13.84
C ILE A 129 6.82 -1.58 12.89
N VAL A 130 6.03 -0.55 12.61
CA VAL A 130 4.91 -0.67 11.65
C VAL A 130 5.32 -0.07 10.32
N VAL A 131 5.33 -0.89 9.28
CA VAL A 131 5.51 -0.44 7.91
C VAL A 131 4.15 -0.23 7.26
N SER A 132 3.87 1.01 6.87
CA SER A 132 2.55 1.41 6.38
C SER A 132 2.61 2.10 5.02
N SER A 133 1.53 1.98 4.26
CA SER A 133 1.23 2.94 3.19
C SER A 133 0.56 4.19 3.77
N VAL A 134 0.18 5.15 2.93
CA VAL A 134 -0.60 6.33 3.36
C VAL A 134 -1.96 5.98 3.99
N SER A 135 -2.35 4.70 4.03
CA SER A 135 -3.55 4.25 4.75
C SER A 135 -3.52 4.53 6.25
N CYS A 136 -2.34 4.78 6.84
CA CYS A 136 -2.19 5.15 8.26
C CYS A 136 -2.86 6.47 8.65
N ILE A 137 -3.20 7.34 7.68
CA ILE A 137 -3.89 8.62 7.95
C ILE A 137 -5.41 8.53 7.88
N TYR A 138 -5.97 7.35 7.57
CA TYR A 138 -7.42 7.15 7.51
C TYR A 138 -7.99 6.68 8.84
N GLY A 139 -9.28 6.94 9.07
CA GLY A 139 -9.99 6.57 10.27
C GLY A 139 -9.92 5.07 10.58
N LEU A 140 -9.61 4.72 11.82
CA LEU A 140 -9.44 3.35 12.29
C LEU A 140 -10.32 2.99 13.50
N GLY A 141 -10.85 3.97 14.20
CA GLY A 141 -11.56 3.80 15.47
C GLY A 141 -10.77 4.31 16.66
N ASN A 142 -11.45 4.50 17.79
CA ASN A 142 -10.86 5.09 18.99
C ASN A 142 -9.99 4.06 19.74
N PRO A 143 -8.67 4.25 19.87
CA PRO A 143 -7.79 3.30 20.56
C PRO A 143 -8.13 3.11 22.03
N LYS A 144 -8.70 4.14 22.70
CA LYS A 144 -9.11 4.03 24.11
C LYS A 144 -10.30 3.10 24.29
N GLU A 145 -11.30 3.20 23.40
CA GLU A 145 -12.46 2.31 23.43
C GLU A 145 -12.04 0.87 23.05
N TRP A 146 -11.17 0.73 22.06
CA TRP A 146 -10.65 -0.57 21.64
C TRP A 146 -9.85 -1.25 22.76
N LYS A 147 -9.03 -0.51 23.50
CA LYS A 147 -8.29 -1.02 24.65
C LYS A 147 -9.19 -1.45 25.83
N LYS A 148 -10.32 -0.79 26.06
CA LYS A 148 -11.28 -1.16 27.11
C LYS A 148 -11.94 -2.52 26.87
N GLN A 149 -12.05 -2.95 25.62
CA GLN A 149 -12.71 -4.19 25.23
C GLN A 149 -11.74 -5.38 25.10
N VAL A 150 -10.50 -5.22 25.53
CA VAL A 150 -9.52 -6.32 25.56
C VAL A 150 -9.92 -7.30 26.67
N VAL A 151 -10.08 -8.57 26.30
CA VAL A 151 -10.31 -9.66 27.28
C VAL A 151 -8.96 -10.18 27.73
N HIS A 152 -8.65 -10.02 29.02
CA HIS A 152 -7.44 -10.54 29.63
C HIS A 152 -7.74 -11.90 30.26
N LEU A 153 -7.05 -12.93 29.79
CA LEU A 153 -7.11 -14.30 30.30
C LEU A 153 -5.79 -14.59 31.01
N LYS A 154 -5.83 -15.04 32.26
CA LYS A 154 -4.65 -15.35 33.04
C LYS A 154 -4.87 -16.67 33.81
N LEU A 155 -3.80 -17.46 33.96
CA LEU A 155 -3.82 -18.67 34.77
C LEU A 155 -4.30 -18.36 36.18
N ASP A 156 -5.08 -19.26 36.74
CA ASP A 156 -5.67 -19.19 38.07
C ASP A 156 -6.75 -18.09 38.26
N ASP A 157 -7.04 -17.29 37.23
CA ASP A 157 -8.11 -16.29 37.29
C ASP A 157 -9.48 -17.00 37.25
N SER A 158 -10.45 -16.43 37.99
CA SER A 158 -11.83 -16.95 38.02
C SER A 158 -12.67 -16.29 36.93
N ILE A 159 -13.17 -17.09 36.00
CA ILE A 159 -14.10 -16.68 34.95
C ILE A 159 -15.15 -17.73 34.69
N SER A 160 -16.42 -17.32 34.68
CA SER A 160 -17.50 -18.27 34.34
C SER A 160 -17.57 -18.48 32.81
N ARG A 161 -18.02 -19.64 32.37
CA ARG A 161 -18.24 -19.97 30.96
C ARG A 161 -19.21 -19.00 30.29
N SER A 162 -20.27 -18.58 30.98
CA SER A 162 -21.23 -17.60 30.49
C SER A 162 -20.60 -16.25 30.28
N SER A 163 -19.81 -15.77 31.25
CA SER A 163 -19.12 -14.47 31.16
C SER A 163 -18.09 -14.45 30.03
N LEU A 164 -17.28 -15.52 29.87
CA LEU A 164 -16.32 -15.57 28.75
C LEU A 164 -17.05 -15.60 27.40
N THR A 165 -18.16 -16.34 27.29
CA THR A 165 -18.97 -16.35 26.07
C THR A 165 -19.53 -14.97 25.75
N GLU A 166 -20.04 -14.25 26.74
CA GLU A 166 -20.57 -12.91 26.59
C GLU A 166 -19.45 -11.92 26.15
N TYR A 167 -18.28 -11.95 26.81
CA TYR A 167 -17.15 -11.14 26.42
C TYR A 167 -16.69 -11.41 24.98
N LEU A 168 -16.62 -12.68 24.55
CA LEU A 168 -16.22 -13.04 23.18
C LEU A 168 -17.20 -12.48 22.14
N VAL A 169 -18.52 -12.58 22.42
CA VAL A 169 -19.56 -12.03 21.53
C VAL A 169 -19.48 -10.49 21.49
N ASP A 170 -19.26 -9.84 22.62
CA ASP A 170 -19.16 -8.37 22.69
C ASP A 170 -17.96 -7.81 21.91
N ILE A 171 -16.86 -8.59 21.84
CA ILE A 171 -15.70 -8.24 21.01
C ILE A 171 -15.77 -8.79 19.59
N TYR A 172 -16.97 -9.16 19.12
CA TYR A 172 -17.29 -9.59 17.76
C TYR A 172 -16.73 -10.95 17.32
N TYR A 173 -16.45 -11.88 18.25
CA TYR A 173 -16.21 -13.28 17.91
C TYR A 173 -17.53 -14.02 17.77
N GLN A 174 -17.58 -14.95 16.81
CA GLN A 174 -18.77 -15.74 16.53
C GLN A 174 -18.59 -17.16 17.07
N ARG A 175 -19.63 -17.70 17.68
CA ARG A 175 -19.63 -19.10 18.08
C ARG A 175 -19.89 -19.99 16.88
N ASN A 176 -18.98 -20.94 16.63
CA ASN A 176 -19.14 -21.97 15.61
C ASN A 176 -18.52 -23.26 16.12
N ASP A 177 -19.37 -24.15 16.63
CA ASP A 177 -18.92 -25.40 17.23
C ASP A 177 -18.52 -26.47 16.17
N GLN A 178 -18.75 -26.22 14.86
CA GLN A 178 -18.43 -27.15 13.79
C GLN A 178 -17.07 -26.89 13.18
N VAL A 179 -16.77 -25.61 12.85
CA VAL A 179 -15.55 -25.20 12.18
C VAL A 179 -14.92 -24.04 12.95
N LEU A 180 -13.64 -24.20 13.29
CA LEU A 180 -12.86 -23.14 13.95
C LEU A 180 -12.12 -22.33 12.89
N GLU A 181 -12.71 -21.21 12.49
CA GLU A 181 -12.13 -20.24 11.58
C GLU A 181 -11.72 -18.97 12.33
N ARG A 182 -10.96 -18.10 11.66
CA ARG A 182 -10.55 -16.81 12.21
C ARG A 182 -11.78 -16.00 12.67
N CYS A 183 -11.69 -15.33 13.81
CA CYS A 183 -12.77 -14.62 14.49
C CYS A 183 -13.88 -15.52 15.06
N ASN A 184 -13.68 -16.83 15.11
CA ASN A 184 -14.63 -17.76 15.72
C ASN A 184 -14.09 -18.34 17.02
N PHE A 185 -15.01 -18.81 17.84
CA PHE A 185 -14.71 -19.66 18.99
C PHE A 185 -15.67 -20.85 19.04
N ARG A 186 -15.21 -21.93 19.66
CA ARG A 186 -16.06 -23.12 19.95
C ARG A 186 -15.85 -23.57 21.38
N ILE A 187 -16.84 -24.31 21.90
CA ILE A 187 -16.84 -24.78 23.27
C ILE A 187 -16.98 -26.31 23.27
N LEU A 188 -15.97 -26.99 23.77
CA LEU A 188 -15.87 -28.43 23.83
C LEU A 188 -15.77 -28.88 25.31
N GLY A 189 -16.92 -29.13 25.96
CA GLY A 189 -16.93 -29.42 27.40
C GLY A 189 -16.47 -28.21 28.22
N ASP A 190 -15.37 -28.32 28.93
CA ASP A 190 -14.76 -27.24 29.73
C ASP A 190 -13.70 -26.45 28.98
N ILE A 191 -13.49 -26.77 27.71
CA ILE A 191 -12.46 -26.16 26.85
C ILE A 191 -13.09 -25.14 25.92
N PHE A 192 -12.52 -23.94 25.89
CA PHE A 192 -12.75 -22.91 24.89
C PHE A 192 -11.61 -22.95 23.87
N GLU A 193 -11.93 -23.08 22.60
CA GLU A 193 -10.98 -22.87 21.51
C GLU A 193 -11.38 -21.62 20.77
N ILE A 194 -10.45 -20.66 20.71
CA ILE A 194 -10.66 -19.32 20.18
C ILE A 194 -9.63 -19.09 19.09
N PHE A 195 -10.06 -18.67 17.88
CA PHE A 195 -9.12 -18.27 16.84
C PHE A 195 -9.06 -16.75 16.73
N PRO A 196 -8.01 -16.10 17.29
CA PRO A 196 -7.89 -14.65 17.30
C PRO A 196 -7.90 -14.05 15.90
N ALA A 197 -8.49 -12.86 15.77
CA ALA A 197 -8.61 -12.16 14.50
C ALA A 197 -7.26 -11.73 13.89
N TYR A 198 -6.23 -11.63 14.71
CA TYR A 198 -4.91 -11.06 14.39
C TYR A 198 -3.78 -12.10 14.42
N GLU A 199 -4.05 -13.35 14.80
CA GLU A 199 -3.04 -14.42 14.88
C GLU A 199 -3.26 -15.47 13.78
N ASP A 200 -2.23 -16.27 13.53
CA ASP A 200 -2.27 -17.44 12.65
C ASP A 200 -2.48 -18.76 13.42
N LYS A 201 -2.54 -18.68 14.75
CA LYS A 201 -2.73 -19.80 15.67
C LYS A 201 -3.98 -19.58 16.53
N ALA A 202 -4.66 -20.65 16.83
CA ALA A 202 -5.75 -20.65 17.78
C ALA A 202 -5.26 -20.81 19.22
N ILE A 203 -6.08 -20.40 20.19
CA ILE A 203 -5.82 -20.48 21.62
C ILE A 203 -6.85 -21.44 22.23
N ARG A 204 -6.37 -22.39 23.01
CA ARG A 204 -7.17 -23.30 23.82
C ARG A 204 -7.09 -22.83 25.27
N VAL A 205 -8.24 -22.62 25.90
CA VAL A 205 -8.39 -22.24 27.32
C VAL A 205 -9.20 -23.32 28.03
N ASP A 206 -8.58 -23.98 28.97
CA ASP A 206 -9.27 -25.00 29.83
C ASP A 206 -9.77 -24.31 31.09
N ILE A 207 -11.08 -24.44 31.37
CA ILE A 207 -11.75 -23.81 32.52
C ILE A 207 -12.43 -24.87 33.35
N PHE A 208 -11.86 -25.18 34.48
CA PHE A 208 -12.44 -26.14 35.44
C PHE A 208 -12.87 -25.41 36.73
N ASP A 209 -14.07 -25.62 37.15
CA ASP A 209 -14.69 -24.96 38.34
C ASP A 209 -14.59 -23.42 38.30
N ASN A 210 -14.80 -22.84 37.12
CA ASN A 210 -14.66 -21.41 36.82
C ASN A 210 -13.25 -20.86 37.02
N ILE A 211 -12.21 -21.69 37.04
CA ILE A 211 -10.81 -21.28 37.14
C ILE A 211 -10.08 -21.68 35.85
N ILE A 212 -9.31 -20.78 35.28
CA ILE A 212 -8.48 -21.06 34.10
C ILE A 212 -7.30 -21.95 34.52
N GLN A 213 -7.28 -23.19 34.01
CA GLN A 213 -6.27 -24.18 34.31
C GLN A 213 -5.09 -24.17 33.33
N SER A 214 -5.35 -23.86 32.08
CA SER A 214 -4.30 -23.76 31.04
C SER A 214 -4.72 -22.84 29.93
N ILE A 215 -3.71 -22.20 29.29
CA ILE A 215 -3.83 -21.40 28.08
C ILE A 215 -2.76 -21.88 27.10
N VAL A 216 -3.16 -22.52 25.99
CA VAL A 216 -2.23 -23.14 25.04
C VAL A 216 -2.50 -22.65 23.62
N SER A 217 -1.46 -22.20 22.90
CA SER A 217 -1.58 -21.93 21.47
C SER A 217 -1.41 -23.21 20.66
N PHE A 218 -2.24 -23.39 19.63
CA PHE A 218 -2.21 -24.58 18.78
C PHE A 218 -2.52 -24.23 17.32
N ASP A 219 -2.11 -25.11 16.42
CA ASP A 219 -2.47 -25.02 15.00
C ASP A 219 -3.93 -25.49 14.80
N PRO A 220 -4.83 -24.63 14.26
CA PRO A 220 -6.24 -24.97 14.13
C PRO A 220 -6.54 -26.11 13.12
N LEU A 221 -5.61 -26.42 12.19
CA LEU A 221 -5.75 -27.48 11.20
C LEU A 221 -5.24 -28.83 11.71
N THR A 222 -4.05 -28.83 12.31
CA THR A 222 -3.39 -30.06 12.77
C THR A 222 -3.72 -30.41 14.21
N GLY A 223 -4.13 -29.42 15.03
CA GLY A 223 -4.32 -29.55 16.47
C GLY A 223 -3.00 -29.60 17.25
N GLU A 224 -1.86 -29.42 16.62
CA GLU A 224 -0.54 -29.45 17.25
C GLU A 224 -0.37 -28.29 18.22
N GLU A 225 -0.01 -28.58 19.46
CA GLU A 225 0.25 -27.59 20.48
C GLU A 225 1.65 -26.99 20.31
N HIS A 226 1.73 -25.65 20.43
CA HIS A 226 2.97 -24.91 20.20
C HIS A 226 3.59 -24.32 21.46
N SER A 227 2.82 -23.59 22.25
CA SER A 227 3.32 -22.90 23.45
C SER A 227 2.23 -22.76 24.50
N GLU A 228 2.62 -22.88 25.77
CA GLU A 228 1.81 -22.53 26.93
C GLU A 228 2.02 -21.06 27.29
N HIS A 229 0.97 -20.44 27.82
CA HIS A 229 0.98 -19.04 28.20
C HIS A 229 0.47 -18.87 29.63
N ASP A 230 1.14 -18.05 30.43
CA ASP A 230 0.66 -17.66 31.76
C ASP A 230 -0.50 -16.66 31.68
N GLU A 231 -0.50 -15.84 30.62
CA GLU A 231 -1.55 -14.87 30.33
C GLU A 231 -1.71 -14.65 28.81
N PHE A 232 -2.89 -14.28 28.39
CA PHE A 232 -3.21 -13.96 27.01
C PHE A 232 -4.17 -12.77 26.91
N TYR A 233 -3.88 -11.83 26.01
CA TYR A 233 -4.73 -10.67 25.73
C TYR A 233 -5.47 -10.87 24.43
N LEU A 234 -6.79 -11.03 24.51
CA LEU A 234 -7.62 -11.19 23.33
C LEU A 234 -8.22 -9.85 22.92
N TYR A 235 -7.89 -9.41 21.72
CA TYR A 235 -8.35 -8.16 21.15
C TYR A 235 -9.60 -8.35 20.30
N PRO A 236 -10.41 -7.29 20.14
CA PRO A 236 -11.61 -7.33 19.31
C PRO A 236 -11.33 -7.75 17.86
N ALA A 237 -12.29 -8.45 17.27
CA ALA A 237 -12.19 -8.94 15.90
C ALA A 237 -12.33 -7.84 14.82
N ARG A 238 -12.62 -6.59 15.20
CA ARG A 238 -12.78 -5.44 14.29
C ARG A 238 -12.25 -4.17 14.93
N HIS A 239 -11.82 -3.22 14.08
CA HIS A 239 -11.36 -1.91 14.56
C HIS A 239 -12.51 -0.98 14.97
N PHE A 240 -13.61 -0.98 14.22
CA PHE A 240 -14.80 -0.22 14.56
C PHE A 240 -15.69 -1.05 15.47
N ILE A 241 -15.78 -0.61 16.71
CA ILE A 241 -16.55 -1.26 17.74
C ILE A 241 -17.63 -0.28 18.22
N SER A 242 -18.88 -0.69 18.21
CA SER A 242 -19.97 0.04 18.85
C SER A 242 -20.23 -0.55 20.23
N ASP A 243 -20.25 0.30 21.22
CA ASP A 243 -20.75 -0.03 22.55
C ASP A 243 -22.29 -0.13 22.47
N LYS A 244 -22.83 -1.32 22.74
CA LYS A 244 -24.29 -1.58 22.67
C LYS A 244 -25.08 -0.58 23.51
N ASP A 245 -24.55 -0.17 24.67
CA ASP A 245 -25.18 0.78 25.57
C ASP A 245 -25.24 2.20 24.98
N LYS A 246 -24.35 2.53 24.03
CA LYS A 246 -24.33 3.83 23.34
C LYS A 246 -25.17 3.86 22.06
N ASN A 247 -25.57 2.73 21.50
CA ASN A 247 -26.29 2.69 20.22
C ASN A 247 -27.56 3.55 20.22
N ASP A 248 -28.35 3.51 21.31
CA ASP A 248 -29.57 4.34 21.43
C ASP A 248 -29.27 5.86 21.39
N SER A 249 -28.16 6.28 22.00
CA SER A 249 -27.75 7.68 21.97
C SER A 249 -27.25 8.09 20.60
N VAL A 250 -26.46 7.24 19.93
CA VAL A 250 -25.97 7.43 18.57
C VAL A 250 -27.13 7.56 17.59
N ILE A 251 -28.12 6.66 17.67
CA ILE A 251 -29.31 6.70 16.81
C ILE A 251 -30.12 7.99 17.01
N LYS A 252 -30.26 8.46 18.26
CA LYS A 252 -30.94 9.74 18.52
C LYS A 252 -30.20 10.92 17.87
N GLU A 253 -28.87 10.93 17.90
CA GLU A 253 -28.09 11.98 17.24
C GLU A 253 -28.21 11.91 15.71
N ILE A 254 -28.13 10.72 15.11
CA ILE A 254 -28.32 10.53 13.68
C ILE A 254 -29.71 11.02 13.25
N LYS A 255 -30.77 10.68 14.02
CA LYS A 255 -32.14 11.15 13.74
C LYS A 255 -32.27 12.66 13.84
N ARG A 256 -31.63 13.30 14.81
CA ARG A 256 -31.60 14.75 14.94
C ARG A 256 -31.00 15.41 13.70
N ASP A 257 -29.79 14.95 13.29
CA ASP A 257 -29.10 15.51 12.14
C ASP A 257 -29.85 15.21 10.83
N LEU A 258 -30.58 14.08 10.75
CA LEU A 258 -31.50 13.81 9.63
C LEU A 258 -32.64 14.83 9.58
N ILE A 259 -33.31 15.14 10.70
CA ILE A 259 -34.36 16.13 10.76
C ILE A 259 -33.87 17.52 10.33
N GLU A 260 -32.68 17.91 10.79
CA GLU A 260 -32.07 19.18 10.39
C GLU A 260 -31.77 19.19 8.88
N ARG A 261 -31.25 18.10 8.31
CA ARG A 261 -30.93 18.03 6.89
C ARG A 261 -32.16 17.98 5.99
N THR A 262 -33.19 17.24 6.36
CA THR A 262 -34.46 17.21 5.62
C THR A 262 -35.15 18.58 5.63
N LYS A 263 -35.15 19.28 6.76
CA LYS A 263 -35.62 20.66 6.85
C LYS A 263 -34.84 21.58 5.91
N PHE A 264 -33.52 21.50 5.90
CA PHE A 264 -32.66 22.26 4.98
C PHE A 264 -33.03 22.02 3.51
N PHE A 265 -33.22 20.76 3.10
CA PHE A 265 -33.60 20.46 1.72
C PHE A 265 -35.00 20.96 1.36
N ASN A 266 -35.97 20.83 2.25
CA ASN A 266 -37.33 21.34 2.06
C ASN A 266 -37.36 22.88 1.93
N GLU A 267 -36.61 23.61 2.77
CA GLU A 267 -36.51 25.08 2.71
C GLU A 267 -35.84 25.57 1.41
N ASN A 268 -35.01 24.72 0.77
CA ASN A 268 -34.34 25.01 -0.50
C ASN A 268 -35.04 24.36 -1.71
N GLU A 269 -36.29 23.87 -1.56
CA GLU A 269 -37.08 23.21 -2.61
C GLU A 269 -36.43 22.00 -3.27
N LYS A 270 -35.50 21.31 -2.56
CA LYS A 270 -34.75 20.10 -2.97
C LYS A 270 -35.47 18.83 -2.51
N PHE A 271 -36.67 18.58 -3.05
CA PHE A 271 -37.50 17.47 -2.58
C PHE A 271 -36.96 16.08 -2.92
N LEU A 272 -36.22 15.93 -4.04
CA LEU A 272 -35.60 14.66 -4.41
C LEU A 272 -34.47 14.29 -3.46
N GLU A 273 -33.62 15.26 -3.11
CA GLU A 273 -32.53 15.10 -2.15
C GLU A 273 -33.07 14.82 -0.74
N GLU A 274 -34.15 15.45 -0.36
CA GLU A 274 -34.86 15.18 0.91
C GLU A 274 -35.34 13.72 0.96
N GLN A 275 -36.01 13.25 -0.07
CA GLN A 275 -36.49 11.87 -0.16
C GLN A 275 -35.33 10.86 -0.12
N ARG A 276 -34.27 11.11 -0.88
CA ARG A 276 -33.08 10.25 -0.93
C ARG A 276 -32.44 10.10 0.47
N ILE A 277 -32.17 11.22 1.14
CA ILE A 277 -31.51 11.19 2.46
C ILE A 277 -32.39 10.54 3.53
N SER A 278 -33.72 10.81 3.49
CA SER A 278 -34.65 10.20 4.43
C SER A 278 -34.74 8.71 4.28
N GLN A 279 -34.90 8.21 3.06
CA GLN A 279 -34.97 6.76 2.80
C GLN A 279 -33.68 6.06 3.21
N ARG A 280 -32.52 6.58 2.76
CA ARG A 280 -31.23 5.97 3.02
C ARG A 280 -30.89 5.95 4.51
N THR A 281 -31.04 7.09 5.18
CA THR A 281 -30.65 7.19 6.60
C THR A 281 -31.57 6.36 7.50
N ASN A 282 -32.88 6.31 7.24
CA ASN A 282 -33.79 5.48 8.00
C ASN A 282 -33.46 3.98 7.81
N PHE A 283 -33.17 3.54 6.59
CA PHE A 283 -32.73 2.17 6.34
C PHE A 283 -31.41 1.85 7.08
N ASP A 284 -30.43 2.76 7.04
CA ASP A 284 -29.14 2.58 7.75
C ASP A 284 -29.38 2.49 9.28
N ILE A 285 -30.32 3.29 9.83
CA ILE A 285 -30.72 3.23 11.26
C ILE A 285 -31.34 1.89 11.61
N GLU A 286 -32.27 1.38 10.80
CA GLU A 286 -32.91 0.07 11.02
C GLU A 286 -31.84 -1.03 11.04
N MET A 287 -30.91 -1.04 10.10
CA MET A 287 -29.81 -2.00 10.05
C MET A 287 -28.90 -1.92 11.28
N ILE A 288 -28.57 -0.70 11.74
CA ILE A 288 -27.78 -0.51 12.97
C ILE A 288 -28.54 -1.03 14.20
N GLN A 289 -29.87 -0.85 14.27
CA GLN A 289 -30.68 -1.34 15.39
C GLN A 289 -30.78 -2.86 15.43
N GLU A 290 -31.01 -3.51 14.28
CA GLU A 290 -31.24 -4.95 14.19
C GLU A 290 -29.96 -5.79 14.28
N ILE A 291 -28.89 -5.36 13.59
CA ILE A 291 -27.66 -6.15 13.46
C ILE A 291 -26.39 -5.42 13.94
N GLY A 292 -26.51 -4.19 14.44
CA GLY A 292 -25.38 -3.38 14.89
C GLY A 292 -24.50 -2.82 13.78
N TYR A 293 -24.88 -2.97 12.51
CA TYR A 293 -24.05 -2.60 11.35
C TYR A 293 -24.91 -2.18 10.15
N CYS A 294 -24.41 -1.25 9.33
CA CYS A 294 -24.98 -0.92 8.01
C CYS A 294 -23.87 -0.73 6.97
N SER A 295 -24.22 -0.86 5.69
CA SER A 295 -23.27 -0.55 4.60
C SER A 295 -22.94 0.93 4.60
N GLY A 296 -21.63 1.26 4.77
CA GLY A 296 -21.19 2.65 4.90
C GLY A 296 -21.27 3.19 6.32
N ILE A 297 -21.28 2.33 7.35
CA ILE A 297 -21.28 2.72 8.78
C ILE A 297 -20.18 3.72 9.12
N GLU A 298 -19.07 3.70 8.39
CA GLU A 298 -17.99 4.67 8.54
C GLU A 298 -18.41 6.12 8.36
N ASN A 299 -19.50 6.38 7.60
CA ASN A 299 -20.05 7.74 7.45
C ASN A 299 -20.74 8.25 8.73
N TYR A 300 -21.00 7.35 9.69
CA TYR A 300 -21.55 7.63 11.01
C TYR A 300 -20.50 7.54 12.12
N SER A 301 -19.21 7.29 11.78
CA SER A 301 -18.12 7.07 12.76
C SER A 301 -18.00 8.16 13.82
N ARG A 302 -18.29 9.43 13.47
CA ARG A 302 -18.30 10.55 14.41
C ARG A 302 -19.15 10.29 15.65
N TYR A 303 -20.35 9.75 15.46
CA TYR A 303 -21.29 9.51 16.57
C TYR A 303 -20.82 8.35 17.45
N PHE A 304 -20.29 7.28 16.84
CA PHE A 304 -19.75 6.14 17.56
C PHE A 304 -18.47 6.47 18.36
N ASP A 305 -17.62 7.31 17.79
CA ASP A 305 -16.38 7.76 18.43
C ASP A 305 -16.61 8.87 19.48
N GLY A 306 -17.81 9.45 19.56
CA GLY A 306 -18.12 10.59 20.43
C GLY A 306 -17.39 11.88 20.03
N ARG A 307 -17.01 12.03 18.76
CA ARG A 307 -16.33 13.22 18.22
C ARG A 307 -17.33 14.32 17.88
N LYS A 308 -16.91 15.57 18.05
CA LYS A 308 -17.65 16.74 17.57
C LYS A 308 -17.48 16.88 16.05
N GLU A 309 -18.39 17.67 15.46
CA GLU A 309 -18.30 18.02 14.04
C GLU A 309 -16.96 18.69 13.71
N GLY A 310 -16.30 18.22 12.64
CA GLY A 310 -15.01 18.72 12.17
C GLY A 310 -13.79 18.20 12.93
N GLU A 311 -13.96 17.49 14.05
CA GLU A 311 -12.84 16.86 14.74
C GLU A 311 -12.20 15.78 13.87
N ARG A 312 -10.85 15.67 13.94
CA ARG A 312 -10.11 14.67 13.19
C ARG A 312 -10.51 13.24 13.60
N PRO A 313 -10.47 12.28 12.68
CA PRO A 313 -10.66 10.88 13.04
C PRO A 313 -9.46 10.36 13.85
N PHE A 314 -9.71 9.30 14.62
CA PHE A 314 -8.64 8.48 15.18
C PHE A 314 -8.07 7.59 14.08
N THR A 315 -6.74 7.52 14.00
CA THR A 315 -6.00 6.83 12.95
C THR A 315 -5.01 5.84 13.56
N LEU A 316 -4.23 5.13 12.73
CA LEU A 316 -3.16 4.26 13.22
C LEU A 316 -2.18 5.01 14.14
N ILE A 317 -1.93 6.30 13.86
CA ILE A 317 -0.97 7.11 14.61
C ILE A 317 -1.41 7.26 16.08
N ASP A 318 -2.71 7.26 16.35
CA ASP A 318 -3.26 7.37 17.69
C ASP A 318 -3.06 6.10 18.55
N PHE A 319 -2.66 4.97 17.95
CA PHE A 319 -2.28 3.75 18.67
C PHE A 319 -0.82 3.76 19.13
N PHE A 320 0.01 4.64 18.58
CA PHE A 320 1.38 4.81 19.04
C PHE A 320 1.45 5.53 20.38
N PRO A 321 2.47 5.27 21.20
CA PRO A 321 2.76 6.10 22.38
C PRO A 321 3.19 7.51 21.95
N GLU A 322 3.18 8.47 22.88
CA GLU A 322 3.58 9.86 22.57
C GLU A 322 5.03 9.95 22.06
N ASP A 323 5.93 9.12 22.59
CA ASP A 323 7.34 9.08 22.17
C ASP A 323 7.57 7.95 21.15
N PHE A 324 7.37 8.25 19.88
CA PHE A 324 7.62 7.35 18.77
C PHE A 324 8.39 8.04 17.64
N LEU A 325 9.03 7.26 16.80
CA LEU A 325 9.76 7.71 15.62
C LEU A 325 8.92 7.53 14.35
N THR A 326 8.84 8.56 13.52
CA THR A 326 8.27 8.44 12.17
C THR A 326 9.39 8.48 11.14
N VAL A 327 9.38 7.53 10.23
CA VAL A 327 10.25 7.51 9.04
C VAL A 327 9.36 7.64 7.80
N ILE A 328 9.59 8.68 7.01
CA ILE A 328 8.85 8.90 5.77
C ILE A 328 9.76 8.55 4.59
N ASP A 329 9.55 7.36 4.04
CA ASP A 329 10.32 6.90 2.90
C ASP A 329 9.84 7.54 1.59
N GLU A 330 10.78 7.82 0.68
CA GLU A 330 10.59 8.60 -0.53
C GLU A 330 9.72 9.85 -0.27
N SER A 331 10.12 10.62 0.76
CA SER A 331 9.35 11.73 1.36
C SER A 331 8.86 12.76 0.33
N HIS A 332 9.65 13.01 -0.72
CA HIS A 332 9.32 13.91 -1.82
C HIS A 332 8.07 13.47 -2.64
N VAL A 333 7.64 12.21 -2.50
CA VAL A 333 6.38 11.68 -3.08
C VAL A 333 5.33 11.48 -1.99
N THR A 334 5.73 10.93 -0.84
CA THR A 334 4.82 10.56 0.25
C THR A 334 4.14 11.77 0.87
N LEU A 335 4.87 12.86 1.12
CA LEU A 335 4.29 14.08 1.72
C LEU A 335 3.26 14.77 0.81
N PRO A 336 3.54 15.01 -0.49
CA PRO A 336 2.52 15.53 -1.41
C PRO A 336 1.29 14.64 -1.51
N GLN A 337 1.46 13.30 -1.45
CA GLN A 337 0.33 12.38 -1.47
C GLN A 337 -0.54 12.54 -0.21
N ILE A 338 0.05 12.58 0.99
CA ILE A 338 -0.67 12.84 2.25
C ILE A 338 -1.45 14.16 2.14
N GLN A 339 -0.83 15.20 1.61
CA GLN A 339 -1.47 16.51 1.44
C GLN A 339 -2.68 16.48 0.49
N ALA A 340 -2.59 15.72 -0.61
CA ALA A 340 -3.63 15.66 -1.63
C ALA A 340 -4.86 14.81 -1.22
N MET A 341 -4.69 13.82 -0.32
CA MET A 341 -5.74 12.87 0.04
C MET A 341 -7.00 13.53 0.59
N TYR A 342 -6.86 14.52 1.49
CA TYR A 342 -7.99 15.21 2.08
C TYR A 342 -8.83 15.97 1.04
N GLY A 343 -8.19 16.69 0.12
CA GLY A 343 -8.91 17.49 -0.89
C GLY A 343 -9.73 16.62 -1.86
N GLY A 344 -9.18 15.48 -2.26
CA GLY A 344 -9.89 14.54 -3.13
C GLY A 344 -11.11 13.91 -2.46
N ASP A 345 -10.96 13.47 -1.19
CA ASP A 345 -12.06 12.90 -0.41
C ASP A 345 -13.16 13.93 -0.15
N ARG A 346 -12.80 15.15 0.23
CA ARG A 346 -13.74 16.24 0.48
C ARG A 346 -14.61 16.55 -0.74
N LYS A 347 -14.00 16.74 -1.91
CA LYS A 347 -14.71 17.06 -3.14
C LYS A 347 -15.71 15.96 -3.56
N ARG A 348 -15.36 14.70 -3.35
CA ARG A 348 -16.26 13.56 -3.60
C ARG A 348 -17.48 13.61 -2.67
N LYS A 349 -17.26 13.90 -1.40
CA LYS A 349 -18.32 13.96 -0.37
C LYS A 349 -19.21 15.20 -0.51
N ASP A 350 -18.70 16.32 -1.01
CA ASP A 350 -19.51 17.49 -1.32
C ASP A 350 -20.69 17.07 -2.21
N ASN A 351 -20.44 16.34 -3.30
CA ASN A 351 -21.51 15.87 -4.18
C ASN A 351 -22.48 14.90 -3.48
N LEU A 352 -21.99 13.95 -2.68
CA LEU A 352 -22.86 12.99 -1.98
C LEU A 352 -23.77 13.66 -0.96
N ILE A 353 -23.30 14.70 -0.29
CA ILE A 353 -24.04 15.42 0.74
C ILE A 353 -25.00 16.43 0.11
N ASP A 354 -24.57 17.19 -0.91
CA ASP A 354 -25.38 18.23 -1.56
C ASP A 354 -26.54 17.66 -2.37
N TYR A 355 -26.42 16.40 -2.82
CA TYR A 355 -27.46 15.68 -3.57
C TYR A 355 -28.21 14.61 -2.76
N GLY A 356 -28.11 14.65 -1.41
CA GLY A 356 -28.93 13.86 -0.50
C GLY A 356 -28.57 12.37 -0.40
N PHE A 357 -27.37 11.95 -0.76
CA PHE A 357 -26.94 10.56 -0.61
C PHE A 357 -26.33 10.27 0.77
N ARG A 358 -25.74 11.27 1.44
CA ARG A 358 -25.16 11.14 2.77
C ARG A 358 -25.45 12.35 3.65
N LEU A 359 -25.48 12.10 4.98
CA LEU A 359 -25.54 13.17 5.98
C LEU A 359 -24.20 13.93 6.05
N PRO A 360 -24.20 15.19 6.55
CA PRO A 360 -22.97 15.96 6.76
C PRO A 360 -21.92 15.25 7.62
N SER A 361 -22.32 14.32 8.51
CA SER A 361 -21.41 13.49 9.30
C SER A 361 -20.39 12.69 8.46
N ALA A 362 -20.73 12.42 7.18
CA ALA A 362 -19.80 11.77 6.27
C ALA A 362 -18.51 12.57 6.05
N TYR A 363 -18.53 13.90 6.23
CA TYR A 363 -17.31 14.72 6.17
C TYR A 363 -16.28 14.37 7.25
N ASP A 364 -16.72 13.83 8.39
CA ASP A 364 -15.87 13.53 9.53
C ASP A 364 -15.20 12.14 9.44
N ASN A 365 -15.65 11.30 8.48
CA ASN A 365 -14.93 10.10 8.05
C ASN A 365 -13.97 10.47 6.92
N ARG A 366 -12.81 10.96 7.23
CA ARG A 366 -11.86 11.55 6.29
C ARG A 366 -10.41 11.17 6.62
N PRO A 367 -9.49 11.26 5.68
CA PRO A 367 -8.07 11.23 6.04
C PRO A 367 -7.69 12.49 6.85
N LEU A 368 -6.60 12.39 7.58
CA LEU A 368 -6.00 13.55 8.25
C LEU A 368 -5.66 14.64 7.25
N LYS A 369 -5.82 15.89 7.66
CA LYS A 369 -5.23 17.03 6.96
C LYS A 369 -3.72 17.05 7.19
N SER A 370 -2.98 17.75 6.32
CA SER A 370 -1.51 17.81 6.39
C SER A 370 -1.00 18.44 7.69
N ASP A 371 -1.71 19.44 8.23
CA ASP A 371 -1.43 20.07 9.52
C ASP A 371 -1.70 19.14 10.70
N GLU A 372 -2.84 18.45 10.68
CA GLU A 372 -3.18 17.42 11.67
C GLU A 372 -2.16 16.29 11.70
N PHE A 373 -1.76 15.80 10.52
CA PHE A 373 -0.71 14.80 10.40
C PHE A 373 0.61 15.28 11.01
N SER A 374 1.02 16.51 10.70
CA SER A 374 2.27 17.08 11.24
C SER A 374 2.23 17.26 12.77
N THR A 375 1.07 17.64 13.32
CA THR A 375 0.91 17.84 14.77
C THR A 375 0.98 16.53 15.57
N LEU A 376 0.61 15.41 14.95
CA LEU A 376 0.66 14.08 15.58
C LEU A 376 2.07 13.47 15.61
N GLN A 377 3.02 14.03 14.86
CA GLN A 377 4.38 13.52 14.82
C GLN A 377 5.20 14.04 16.00
N ASN A 378 6.07 13.19 16.55
CA ASN A 378 7.04 13.58 17.55
C ASN A 378 8.40 13.87 16.90
N GLN A 379 9.09 12.84 16.44
CA GLN A 379 10.36 12.94 15.72
C GLN A 379 10.24 12.29 14.35
N VAL A 380 10.74 12.97 13.31
CA VAL A 380 10.57 12.55 11.90
C VAL A 380 11.92 12.49 11.18
N ILE A 381 12.16 11.38 10.49
CA ILE A 381 13.24 11.23 9.52
C ILE A 381 12.63 11.18 8.12
N TYR A 382 13.00 12.14 7.27
CA TYR A 382 12.66 12.16 5.86
C TYR A 382 13.75 11.44 5.05
N ALA A 383 13.42 10.28 4.48
CA ALA A 383 14.37 9.52 3.65
C ALA A 383 14.06 9.75 2.17
N SER A 384 15.02 10.29 1.43
CA SER A 384 14.85 10.55 0.00
C SER A 384 16.19 10.69 -0.72
N ALA A 385 16.22 10.32 -2.01
CA ALA A 385 17.34 10.66 -2.90
C ALA A 385 17.26 12.09 -3.45
N THR A 386 16.05 12.66 -3.43
CA THR A 386 15.72 13.98 -4.00
C THR A 386 14.70 14.69 -3.09
N PRO A 387 15.08 15.04 -1.83
CA PRO A 387 14.17 15.71 -0.92
C PRO A 387 13.70 17.04 -1.52
N SER A 388 12.46 17.43 -1.24
CA SER A 388 11.91 18.71 -1.67
C SER A 388 12.36 19.85 -0.73
N HIS A 389 12.06 21.07 -1.11
CA HIS A 389 12.41 22.25 -0.30
C HIS A 389 11.75 22.19 1.10
N ARG A 390 10.55 21.62 1.20
CA ARG A 390 9.80 21.51 2.46
C ARG A 390 10.53 20.65 3.51
N GLU A 391 11.04 19.46 3.12
CA GLU A 391 11.78 18.59 4.05
C GLU A 391 13.08 19.26 4.52
N LEU A 392 13.76 19.94 3.59
CA LEU A 392 15.01 20.65 3.90
C LEU A 392 14.78 21.83 4.85
N GLU A 393 13.70 22.59 4.67
CA GLU A 393 13.30 23.67 5.59
C GLU A 393 12.93 23.15 6.97
N LEU A 394 12.09 22.10 7.05
CA LEU A 394 11.70 21.49 8.32
C LEU A 394 12.90 20.96 9.09
N SER A 395 13.87 20.39 8.40
CA SER A 395 15.09 19.84 9.01
C SER A 395 16.09 20.91 9.46
N GLN A 396 15.92 22.19 9.12
CA GLN A 396 16.76 23.32 9.55
C GLN A 396 18.28 23.07 9.50
N GLY A 397 18.72 22.30 8.49
CA GLY A 397 20.13 21.93 8.32
C GLY A 397 20.54 20.59 8.98
N ALA A 398 19.63 19.89 9.65
CA ALA A 398 19.86 18.53 10.12
C ALA A 398 19.75 17.52 8.95
N ILE A 399 20.73 17.59 8.05
CA ILE A 399 20.78 16.79 6.81
C ILE A 399 21.95 15.83 6.90
N THR A 400 21.65 14.55 6.81
CA THR A 400 22.66 13.48 6.72
C THR A 400 22.74 12.97 5.29
N GLU A 401 23.90 13.15 4.63
CA GLU A 401 24.11 12.67 3.26
C GLU A 401 24.68 11.24 3.24
N LEU A 402 24.01 10.33 2.52
CA LEU A 402 24.45 8.95 2.29
C LEU A 402 24.72 8.75 0.80
N ILE A 403 25.91 9.16 0.35
CA ILE A 403 26.29 9.19 -1.07
C ILE A 403 26.99 7.90 -1.50
N ASN A 404 27.80 7.31 -0.62
CA ASN A 404 28.60 6.13 -0.96
C ASN A 404 27.74 4.85 -0.89
N ARG A 405 27.97 3.92 -1.82
CA ARG A 405 27.33 2.61 -1.81
C ARG A 405 28.29 1.56 -1.21
N PRO A 406 27.77 0.64 -0.39
CA PRO A 406 28.61 -0.46 0.15
C PRO A 406 29.28 -1.31 -0.95
N THR A 407 28.65 -1.40 -2.12
CA THR A 407 29.15 -2.13 -3.30
C THR A 407 30.28 -1.40 -4.02
N GLY A 408 30.60 -0.17 -3.66
CA GLY A 408 31.55 0.69 -4.37
C GLY A 408 31.04 1.24 -5.70
N LEU A 409 29.81 0.90 -6.12
CA LEU A 409 29.24 1.40 -7.37
C LEU A 409 29.11 2.93 -7.34
N VAL A 410 29.57 3.56 -8.42
CA VAL A 410 29.49 5.00 -8.60
C VAL A 410 28.22 5.39 -9.37
N ASP A 411 27.82 6.65 -9.30
CA ASP A 411 26.71 7.15 -10.13
C ASP A 411 27.05 6.98 -11.63
N PRO A 412 26.06 6.80 -12.51
CA PRO A 412 26.31 6.46 -13.92
C PRO A 412 26.99 7.62 -14.67
N GLU A 413 27.67 7.28 -15.75
CA GLU A 413 28.22 8.25 -16.69
C GLU A 413 27.06 8.90 -17.48
N LEU A 414 27.04 10.24 -17.54
CA LEU A 414 26.04 11.01 -18.28
C LEU A 414 26.60 11.41 -19.64
N MET A 415 25.81 11.19 -20.70
CA MET A 415 26.13 11.63 -22.06
C MET A 415 24.96 12.41 -22.63
N ILE A 416 25.25 13.54 -23.25
CA ILE A 416 24.26 14.32 -24.01
C ILE A 416 24.50 14.07 -25.49
N ARG A 417 23.41 13.71 -26.20
CA ARG A 417 23.43 13.50 -27.65
C ARG A 417 22.29 14.27 -28.31
N PRO A 418 22.44 14.68 -29.58
CA PRO A 418 21.41 15.45 -30.29
C PRO A 418 20.11 14.65 -30.44
N SER A 419 18.98 15.33 -30.47
CA SER A 419 17.65 14.69 -30.71
C SER A 419 17.50 14.21 -32.14
N ALA A 420 18.20 14.85 -33.10
CA ALA A 420 18.23 14.41 -34.48
C ALA A 420 18.93 13.03 -34.58
N GLY A 421 18.23 12.01 -35.14
CA GLY A 421 18.76 10.65 -35.24
C GLY A 421 18.77 9.87 -33.93
N GLN A 422 18.10 10.33 -32.89
CA GLN A 422 18.07 9.70 -31.56
C GLN A 422 17.63 8.23 -31.59
N ILE A 423 16.75 7.83 -32.49
CA ILE A 423 16.23 6.46 -32.56
C ILE A 423 17.28 5.51 -33.15
N ASP A 424 17.99 5.89 -34.21
CA ASP A 424 19.03 5.06 -34.83
C ASP A 424 20.24 4.89 -33.87
N ASP A 425 20.60 5.94 -33.18
CA ASP A 425 21.65 5.92 -32.16
C ASP A 425 21.22 5.03 -30.97
N LEU A 426 19.98 5.16 -30.50
CA LEU A 426 19.40 4.32 -29.45
C LEU A 426 19.42 2.83 -29.84
N ILE A 427 19.03 2.48 -31.06
CA ILE A 427 19.06 1.09 -31.56
C ILE A 427 20.48 0.54 -31.51
N SER A 428 21.46 1.35 -31.91
CA SER A 428 22.87 0.96 -31.89
C SER A 428 23.38 0.69 -30.46
N GLU A 429 23.03 1.53 -29.51
CA GLU A 429 23.37 1.35 -28.09
C GLU A 429 22.65 0.14 -27.48
N ILE A 430 21.38 -0.09 -27.79
CA ILE A 430 20.63 -1.27 -27.34
C ILE A 430 21.29 -2.56 -27.86
N LYS A 431 21.66 -2.64 -29.14
CA LYS A 431 22.32 -3.81 -29.71
C LYS A 431 23.64 -4.14 -29.00
N ILE A 432 24.42 -3.12 -28.64
CA ILE A 432 25.67 -3.29 -27.88
C ILE A 432 25.37 -3.90 -26.50
N ARG A 433 24.28 -3.48 -25.83
CA ARG A 433 23.93 -3.97 -24.49
C ARG A 433 23.32 -5.37 -24.54
N SER A 434 22.39 -5.61 -25.47
CA SER A 434 21.80 -6.93 -25.68
C SER A 434 22.83 -8.00 -25.98
N SER A 435 23.91 -7.66 -26.76
CA SER A 435 25.00 -8.59 -27.02
C SER A 435 25.81 -8.99 -25.78
N LYS A 436 25.71 -8.21 -24.69
CA LYS A 436 26.35 -8.46 -23.39
C LYS A 436 25.40 -9.03 -22.34
N ASP A 437 24.17 -9.34 -22.72
CA ASP A 437 23.09 -9.78 -21.82
C ASP A 437 22.73 -8.72 -20.75
N GLU A 438 22.86 -7.42 -21.12
CA GLU A 438 22.50 -6.27 -20.29
C GLU A 438 21.12 -5.74 -20.69
N ARG A 439 20.45 -5.03 -19.78
CA ARG A 439 19.08 -4.48 -19.99
C ARG A 439 19.13 -2.98 -20.18
N CYS A 440 18.13 -2.48 -20.94
CA CYS A 440 17.99 -1.07 -21.27
C CYS A 440 16.63 -0.54 -20.83
N LEU A 441 16.61 0.67 -20.27
CA LEU A 441 15.40 1.42 -19.98
C LEU A 441 15.33 2.65 -20.87
N VAL A 442 14.18 2.87 -21.50
CA VAL A 442 13.94 4.02 -22.39
C VAL A 442 12.73 4.81 -21.89
N THR A 443 12.91 6.11 -21.64
CA THR A 443 11.82 6.96 -21.19
C THR A 443 11.36 7.93 -22.28
N THR A 444 10.04 7.97 -22.50
CA THR A 444 9.35 8.85 -23.44
C THR A 444 8.49 9.88 -22.71
N LEU A 445 7.87 10.81 -23.44
CA LEU A 445 7.00 11.85 -22.87
C LEU A 445 5.53 11.46 -22.84
N THR A 446 5.09 10.65 -23.79
CA THR A 446 3.67 10.29 -23.94
C THR A 446 3.47 8.78 -24.07
N LYS A 447 2.26 8.32 -23.75
CA LYS A 447 1.85 6.92 -23.91
C LYS A 447 1.98 6.47 -25.36
N LYS A 448 1.42 7.25 -26.27
CA LYS A 448 1.48 6.96 -27.70
C LYS A 448 2.91 6.81 -28.21
N MET A 449 3.81 7.72 -27.81
CA MET A 449 5.22 7.65 -28.17
C MET A 449 5.91 6.39 -27.62
N ALA A 450 5.53 5.92 -26.41
CA ALA A 450 6.06 4.66 -25.86
C ALA A 450 5.58 3.44 -26.64
N GLU A 451 4.32 3.43 -27.04
CA GLU A 451 3.70 2.38 -27.85
C GLU A 451 4.32 2.33 -29.24
N ASP A 452 4.33 3.46 -29.97
CA ASP A 452 4.90 3.59 -31.32
C ASP A 452 6.39 3.20 -31.34
N LEU A 453 7.16 3.64 -30.34
CA LEU A 453 8.57 3.27 -30.23
C LEU A 453 8.78 1.80 -29.95
N SER A 454 7.97 1.19 -29.08
CA SER A 454 8.05 -0.23 -28.77
C SER A 454 7.74 -1.08 -29.99
N GLU A 455 6.71 -0.71 -30.78
CA GLU A 455 6.35 -1.38 -32.01
C GLU A 455 7.48 -1.27 -33.05
N TYR A 456 8.04 -0.07 -33.22
CA TYR A 456 9.17 0.16 -34.14
C TYR A 456 10.42 -0.65 -33.75
N LEU A 457 10.82 -0.62 -32.47
CA LEU A 457 11.97 -1.40 -31.98
C LEU A 457 11.75 -2.91 -32.16
N SER A 458 10.53 -3.40 -31.97
CA SER A 458 10.17 -4.78 -32.22
C SER A 458 10.28 -5.13 -33.71
N SER A 459 9.85 -4.24 -34.61
CA SER A 459 9.92 -4.45 -36.07
C SER A 459 11.35 -4.57 -36.61
N VAL A 460 12.33 -3.94 -35.90
CA VAL A 460 13.76 -4.07 -36.24
C VAL A 460 14.46 -5.23 -35.52
N GLY A 461 13.68 -6.15 -34.89
CA GLY A 461 14.16 -7.41 -34.30
C GLY A 461 14.70 -7.30 -32.88
N LEU A 462 14.39 -6.24 -32.13
CA LEU A 462 14.74 -6.10 -30.73
C LEU A 462 13.65 -6.69 -29.84
N ARG A 463 14.04 -7.36 -28.74
CA ARG A 463 13.10 -7.86 -27.72
C ARG A 463 12.72 -6.71 -26.78
N VAL A 464 11.55 -6.15 -26.97
CA VAL A 464 11.08 -4.96 -26.28
C VAL A 464 9.69 -5.16 -25.69
N ARG A 465 9.44 -4.55 -24.54
CA ARG A 465 8.09 -4.33 -23.99
C ARG A 465 7.92 -2.89 -23.58
N TYR A 466 6.68 -2.42 -23.54
CA TYR A 466 6.35 -1.09 -22.99
C TYR A 466 5.54 -1.21 -21.70
N LEU A 467 5.62 -0.17 -20.89
CA LEU A 467 4.91 -0.08 -19.62
C LEU A 467 4.33 1.33 -19.44
N HIS A 468 3.05 1.42 -19.10
CA HIS A 468 2.35 2.68 -18.80
C HIS A 468 1.48 2.58 -17.54
N SER A 469 0.84 3.70 -17.14
CA SER A 469 0.09 3.81 -15.89
C SER A 469 -1.15 2.91 -15.80
N GLU A 470 -1.71 2.48 -16.93
CA GLU A 470 -2.92 1.66 -17.00
C GLU A 470 -2.65 0.15 -16.89
N VAL A 471 -1.38 -0.26 -16.98
CA VAL A 471 -1.00 -1.67 -16.78
C VAL A 471 -1.28 -2.05 -15.32
N LYS A 472 -2.06 -3.11 -15.12
CA LYS A 472 -2.42 -3.62 -13.80
C LYS A 472 -1.19 -3.98 -12.98
N THR A 473 -1.26 -3.82 -11.67
CA THR A 473 -0.12 -4.01 -10.76
C THR A 473 0.55 -5.38 -10.92
N ILE A 474 -0.22 -6.44 -11.10
CA ILE A 474 0.29 -7.82 -11.29
C ILE A 474 1.07 -7.95 -12.61
N GLU A 475 0.50 -7.45 -13.68
CA GLU A 475 1.14 -7.48 -15.00
C GLU A 475 2.44 -6.66 -15.00
N ARG A 476 2.45 -5.54 -14.27
CA ARG A 476 3.65 -4.73 -14.08
C ARG A 476 4.76 -5.50 -13.36
N VAL A 477 4.44 -6.20 -12.27
CA VAL A 477 5.41 -7.04 -11.54
C VAL A 477 5.96 -8.13 -12.45
N LYS A 478 5.10 -8.76 -13.26
CA LYS A 478 5.49 -9.78 -14.24
C LYS A 478 6.44 -9.21 -15.31
N ILE A 479 6.11 -8.06 -15.89
CA ILE A 479 6.97 -7.39 -16.90
C ILE A 479 8.37 -7.10 -16.33
N LEU A 480 8.44 -6.61 -15.10
CA LEU A 480 9.72 -6.32 -14.45
C LEU A 480 10.54 -7.57 -14.12
N ARG A 481 9.87 -8.64 -13.71
CA ARG A 481 10.49 -9.95 -13.51
C ARG A 481 11.05 -10.49 -14.82
N ASP A 482 10.24 -10.47 -15.90
CA ASP A 482 10.62 -10.97 -17.21
C ASP A 482 11.82 -10.16 -17.79
N LEU A 483 11.88 -8.83 -17.55
CA LEU A 483 13.05 -8.01 -17.88
C LEU A 483 14.31 -8.52 -17.16
N ARG A 484 14.21 -8.78 -15.86
CA ARG A 484 15.33 -9.26 -15.04
C ARG A 484 15.79 -10.66 -15.43
N LEU A 485 14.85 -11.54 -15.79
CA LEU A 485 15.15 -12.89 -16.27
C LEU A 485 15.73 -12.93 -17.69
N GLY A 486 15.60 -11.83 -18.45
CA GLY A 486 16.14 -11.71 -19.80
C GLY A 486 15.21 -12.19 -20.91
N ASP A 487 13.91 -12.32 -20.63
CA ASP A 487 12.90 -12.65 -21.63
C ASP A 487 12.82 -11.56 -22.69
N PHE A 488 13.16 -10.33 -22.33
CA PHE A 488 13.36 -9.20 -23.25
C PHE A 488 14.43 -8.24 -22.76
N ASP A 489 14.97 -7.39 -23.65
CA ASP A 489 16.16 -6.57 -23.39
C ASP A 489 15.84 -5.11 -23.06
N VAL A 490 14.71 -4.61 -23.58
CA VAL A 490 14.37 -3.19 -23.52
C VAL A 490 13.00 -2.97 -22.94
N LEU A 491 12.92 -2.11 -21.92
CA LEU A 491 11.67 -1.63 -21.38
C LEU A 491 11.49 -0.15 -21.74
N VAL A 492 10.41 0.14 -22.48
CA VAL A 492 10.02 1.50 -22.88
C VAL A 492 8.87 1.99 -21.99
N GLY A 493 8.89 3.26 -21.58
CA GLY A 493 7.76 3.81 -20.86
C GLY A 493 7.88 5.29 -20.49
N ILE A 494 6.80 5.85 -19.93
CA ILE A 494 6.69 7.28 -19.62
C ILE A 494 7.30 7.61 -18.26
N ASN A 495 6.83 6.94 -17.24
CA ASN A 495 7.14 7.26 -15.84
C ASN A 495 7.47 5.98 -15.04
N LEU A 496 8.16 5.07 -15.72
CA LEU A 496 8.41 3.70 -15.30
C LEU A 496 9.09 3.57 -13.94
N LEU A 497 9.74 4.63 -13.49
CA LEU A 497 10.91 4.51 -12.64
C LEU A 497 10.82 5.32 -11.36
N ARG A 498 9.63 5.84 -11.03
CA ARG A 498 9.40 6.53 -9.76
C ARG A 498 9.34 5.58 -8.55
N GLU A 499 9.04 4.30 -8.79
CA GLU A 499 8.87 3.34 -7.70
C GLU A 499 10.12 2.50 -7.53
N GLY A 500 10.62 2.38 -6.33
CA GLY A 500 11.82 1.75 -5.80
C GLY A 500 12.35 0.44 -6.38
N LEU A 501 12.30 0.27 -7.71
CA LEU A 501 12.73 -0.94 -8.40
C LEU A 501 14.24 -1.10 -8.36
N ASP A 502 14.69 -2.23 -7.88
CA ASP A 502 16.08 -2.66 -7.86
C ASP A 502 16.36 -3.52 -9.10
N LEU A 503 16.94 -2.90 -10.14
CA LEU A 503 17.24 -3.51 -11.42
C LEU A 503 18.76 -3.50 -11.69
N PRO A 504 19.54 -4.37 -11.05
CA PRO A 504 20.99 -4.40 -11.22
C PRO A 504 21.45 -4.82 -12.62
N GLU A 505 20.55 -5.41 -13.41
CA GLU A 505 20.81 -5.85 -14.79
C GLU A 505 20.76 -4.68 -15.80
N VAL A 506 20.27 -3.51 -15.39
CA VAL A 506 20.13 -2.32 -16.25
C VAL A 506 21.46 -1.58 -16.32
N SER A 507 22.10 -1.59 -17.49
CA SER A 507 23.33 -0.86 -17.80
C SER A 507 23.12 0.43 -18.57
N LEU A 508 21.96 0.59 -19.25
CA LEU A 508 21.62 1.79 -20.03
C LEU A 508 20.27 2.35 -19.63
N VAL A 509 20.25 3.67 -19.39
CA VAL A 509 19.04 4.46 -19.31
C VAL A 509 19.07 5.52 -20.40
N ALA A 510 18.13 5.49 -21.33
CA ALA A 510 17.98 6.49 -22.39
C ALA A 510 16.77 7.38 -22.11
N ILE A 511 16.99 8.69 -22.13
CA ILE A 511 15.95 9.70 -21.91
C ILE A 511 15.77 10.47 -23.21
N LEU A 512 14.68 10.17 -23.91
CA LEU A 512 14.33 10.87 -25.15
C LEU A 512 13.75 12.23 -24.84
N ASP A 513 13.99 13.21 -25.73
CA ASP A 513 13.48 14.57 -25.56
C ASP A 513 13.73 15.12 -24.15
N ALA A 514 14.95 15.00 -23.66
CA ALA A 514 15.31 15.39 -22.29
C ALA A 514 15.25 16.91 -22.05
N ASP A 515 15.26 17.70 -23.11
CA ASP A 515 15.15 19.18 -23.10
C ASP A 515 13.69 19.68 -23.11
N LYS A 516 12.71 18.81 -23.21
CA LYS A 516 11.29 19.20 -23.13
C LYS A 516 10.89 19.37 -21.67
N GLU A 517 11.03 20.58 -21.14
CA GLU A 517 10.72 20.88 -19.75
C GLU A 517 9.27 20.50 -19.38
N GLY A 518 9.10 19.96 -18.18
CA GLY A 518 7.83 19.54 -17.63
C GLY A 518 8.03 18.61 -16.43
N PHE A 519 6.93 18.13 -15.88
CA PHE A 519 6.93 17.28 -14.71
C PHE A 519 7.78 16.00 -14.86
N LEU A 520 7.79 15.39 -16.07
CA LEU A 520 8.57 14.18 -16.37
C LEU A 520 10.06 14.45 -16.62
N ARG A 521 10.46 15.70 -16.77
CA ARG A 521 11.84 16.15 -16.98
C ARG A 521 12.28 17.15 -15.92
N SER A 522 11.61 17.15 -14.77
CA SER A 522 12.01 17.94 -13.60
C SER A 522 13.33 17.44 -13.01
N LYS A 523 14.00 18.25 -12.21
CA LYS A 523 15.26 17.94 -11.52
C LYS A 523 15.17 16.59 -10.79
N SER A 524 14.14 16.37 -9.99
CA SER A 524 13.93 15.13 -9.25
C SER A 524 13.68 13.93 -10.16
N SER A 525 12.85 14.10 -11.20
CA SER A 525 12.53 13.03 -12.15
C SER A 525 13.77 12.56 -12.92
N LEU A 526 14.60 13.48 -13.40
CA LEU A 526 15.83 13.17 -14.12
C LEU A 526 16.84 12.45 -13.22
N VAL A 527 17.05 12.92 -11.97
CA VAL A 527 17.96 12.30 -11.00
C VAL A 527 17.52 10.87 -10.65
N GLN A 528 16.22 10.67 -10.44
CA GLN A 528 15.69 9.35 -10.13
C GLN A 528 15.79 8.37 -11.29
N THR A 529 15.49 8.84 -12.52
CA THR A 529 15.60 8.05 -13.74
C THR A 529 17.06 7.66 -14.00
N ALA A 530 17.98 8.61 -13.92
CA ALA A 530 19.42 8.36 -14.06
C ALA A 530 19.94 7.37 -13.00
N GLY A 531 19.45 7.47 -11.77
CA GLY A 531 19.80 6.60 -10.67
C GLY A 531 19.49 5.11 -10.89
N ARG A 532 18.65 4.77 -11.89
CA ARG A 532 18.35 3.35 -12.22
C ARG A 532 19.55 2.64 -12.86
N ALA A 533 20.40 3.35 -13.58
CA ALA A 533 21.66 2.80 -14.10
C ALA A 533 22.78 2.72 -13.04
N ALA A 534 22.59 3.27 -11.85
CA ALA A 534 23.60 3.31 -10.79
C ALA A 534 23.83 1.97 -10.05
N ARG A 535 23.13 0.92 -10.46
CA ARG A 535 23.25 -0.45 -9.90
C ARG A 535 24.18 -1.35 -10.72
N HIS A 536 24.62 -0.87 -11.88
CA HIS A 536 25.51 -1.58 -12.80
C HIS A 536 26.88 -0.89 -12.84
N GLU A 537 27.95 -1.68 -12.85
CA GLU A 537 29.34 -1.14 -12.86
C GLU A 537 29.66 -0.31 -14.11
N GLN A 538 29.04 -0.64 -15.25
CA GLN A 538 29.12 0.09 -16.52
C GLN A 538 27.85 0.91 -16.79
N GLY A 539 27.18 1.35 -15.74
CA GLY A 539 25.96 2.13 -15.85
C GLY A 539 26.15 3.43 -16.64
N LYS A 540 25.34 3.64 -17.67
CA LYS A 540 25.36 4.80 -18.54
C LYS A 540 23.97 5.41 -18.70
N VAL A 541 23.91 6.73 -18.77
CA VAL A 541 22.68 7.47 -19.08
C VAL A 541 22.91 8.34 -20.30
N ILE A 542 22.01 8.23 -21.27
CA ILE A 542 22.03 9.08 -22.47
C ILE A 542 20.82 10.00 -22.40
N LEU A 543 21.11 11.31 -22.46
CA LEU A 543 20.12 12.38 -22.58
C LEU A 543 20.09 12.85 -24.03
N TYR A 544 19.00 12.55 -24.75
CA TYR A 544 18.81 13.08 -26.09
C TYR A 544 18.18 14.47 -26.00
N ALA A 545 18.93 15.48 -26.38
CA ALA A 545 18.54 16.87 -26.20
C ALA A 545 19.32 17.78 -27.14
N ASP A 546 18.67 18.81 -27.68
CA ASP A 546 19.29 19.84 -28.48
C ASP A 546 19.73 21.07 -27.65
N LYS A 547 19.18 21.20 -26.44
CA LYS A 547 19.49 22.26 -25.47
C LYS A 547 19.67 21.71 -24.08
N ILE A 548 20.57 22.26 -23.29
CA ILE A 548 20.74 21.94 -21.88
C ILE A 548 19.78 22.81 -21.06
N THR A 549 18.80 22.20 -20.42
CA THR A 549 17.88 22.89 -19.51
C THR A 549 18.44 23.00 -18.09
N ASP A 550 17.83 23.83 -17.24
CA ASP A 550 18.24 23.95 -15.83
C ASP A 550 18.11 22.64 -15.06
N SER A 551 17.11 21.81 -15.40
CA SER A 551 16.93 20.49 -14.82
C SER A 551 18.03 19.50 -15.24
N MET A 552 18.44 19.53 -16.49
CA MET A 552 19.56 18.72 -16.99
C MET A 552 20.89 19.18 -16.38
N LYS A 553 21.11 20.49 -16.30
CA LYS A 553 22.33 21.08 -15.69
C LYS A 553 22.43 20.63 -14.22
N TYR A 554 21.35 20.71 -13.47
CA TYR A 554 21.33 20.22 -12.09
C TYR A 554 21.69 18.72 -11.99
N LEU A 555 21.12 17.87 -12.87
CA LEU A 555 21.45 16.44 -12.92
C LEU A 555 22.94 16.22 -13.18
N ILE A 556 23.53 16.94 -14.15
CA ILE A 556 24.93 16.80 -14.53
C ILE A 556 25.83 17.20 -13.37
N ASP A 557 25.63 18.43 -12.83
CA ASP A 557 26.44 18.98 -11.74
C ASP A 557 26.38 18.08 -10.49
N GLU A 558 25.18 17.59 -10.12
CA GLU A 558 25.00 16.75 -8.94
C GLU A 558 25.59 15.35 -9.15
N THR A 559 25.41 14.75 -10.33
CA THR A 559 26.01 13.45 -10.64
C THR A 559 27.54 13.52 -10.60
N ASP A 560 28.12 14.57 -11.18
CA ASP A 560 29.56 14.79 -11.16
C ASP A 560 30.10 15.02 -9.73
N ARG A 561 29.39 15.78 -8.91
CA ARG A 561 29.70 15.96 -7.48
C ARG A 561 29.74 14.60 -6.76
N ARG A 562 28.68 13.81 -6.92
CA ARG A 562 28.56 12.50 -6.28
C ARG A 562 29.64 11.54 -6.78
N ARG A 563 29.89 11.46 -8.07
CA ARG A 563 30.93 10.58 -8.65
C ARG A 563 32.32 10.92 -8.09
N LYS A 564 32.67 12.20 -7.98
CA LYS A 564 33.96 12.62 -7.41
C LYS A 564 34.12 12.12 -5.96
N ILE A 565 33.08 12.23 -5.15
CA ILE A 565 33.07 11.76 -3.76
C ILE A 565 33.19 10.23 -3.71
N GLN A 566 32.42 9.51 -4.51
CA GLN A 566 32.39 8.05 -4.56
C GLN A 566 33.72 7.46 -5.03
N ILE A 567 34.32 8.01 -6.10
CA ILE A 567 35.62 7.58 -6.64
C ILE A 567 36.72 7.82 -5.62
N LYS A 568 36.74 9.00 -4.98
CA LYS A 568 37.70 9.31 -3.92
C LYS A 568 37.58 8.32 -2.78
N TYR A 569 36.37 8.06 -2.29
CA TYR A 569 36.07 7.12 -1.23
C TYR A 569 36.54 5.69 -1.58
N ASN A 570 36.22 5.21 -2.79
CA ASN A 570 36.65 3.88 -3.24
C ASN A 570 38.18 3.75 -3.27
N LYS A 571 38.90 4.79 -3.72
CA LYS A 571 40.37 4.79 -3.71
C LYS A 571 40.94 4.77 -2.30
N GLU A 572 40.40 5.57 -1.39
CA GLU A 572 40.87 5.65 0.01
C GLU A 572 40.66 4.36 0.79
N ASN A 573 39.58 3.62 0.46
CA ASN A 573 39.22 2.38 1.15
C ASN A 573 39.54 1.10 0.34
N ASN A 574 40.23 1.20 -0.80
CA ASN A 574 40.58 0.07 -1.68
C ASN A 574 39.34 -0.76 -2.10
N ILE A 575 38.22 -0.11 -2.36
CA ILE A 575 36.99 -0.76 -2.79
C ILE A 575 36.94 -0.83 -4.32
N THR A 576 36.77 -2.03 -4.86
CA THR A 576 36.51 -2.27 -6.28
C THR A 576 35.01 -2.34 -6.51
N PRO A 577 34.41 -1.47 -7.38
CA PRO A 577 32.98 -1.54 -7.70
C PRO A 577 32.57 -2.91 -8.24
N LYS A 578 31.46 -3.47 -7.72
CA LYS A 578 30.91 -4.75 -8.18
C LYS A 578 29.40 -4.67 -8.30
N THR A 579 28.88 -5.08 -9.45
CA THR A 579 27.44 -5.27 -9.66
C THR A 579 26.95 -6.45 -8.82
N VAL A 580 25.86 -6.24 -8.07
CA VAL A 580 25.21 -7.31 -7.30
C VAL A 580 24.35 -8.14 -8.26
N LYS A 581 24.75 -9.39 -8.50
CA LYS A 581 23.92 -10.34 -9.25
C LYS A 581 23.03 -11.09 -8.26
N LYS A 582 21.72 -11.06 -8.49
CA LYS A 582 20.77 -11.88 -7.74
C LYS A 582 20.50 -13.17 -8.52
N SER A 583 20.38 -14.29 -7.81
CA SER A 583 20.01 -15.56 -8.44
C SER A 583 18.57 -15.53 -8.97
N VAL A 584 18.24 -16.41 -9.91
CA VAL A 584 16.87 -16.57 -10.43
C VAL A 584 15.89 -16.87 -9.28
N GLU A 585 16.31 -17.69 -8.31
CA GLU A 585 15.51 -18.02 -7.12
C GLU A 585 15.24 -16.79 -6.25
N GLU A 586 16.23 -15.92 -6.00
CA GLU A 586 16.05 -14.68 -5.26
C GLU A 586 15.13 -13.69 -5.99
N ILE A 587 15.23 -13.63 -7.33
CA ILE A 587 14.33 -12.83 -8.17
C ILE A 587 12.89 -13.35 -8.04
N MET A 588 12.72 -14.67 -8.14
CA MET A 588 11.42 -15.32 -8.01
C MET A 588 10.85 -15.18 -6.60
N GLN A 589 11.65 -15.34 -5.56
CA GLN A 589 11.20 -15.18 -4.17
C GLN A 589 10.78 -13.73 -3.86
N SER A 590 11.56 -12.74 -4.31
CA SER A 590 11.19 -11.32 -4.12
C SER A 590 9.88 -10.94 -4.84
N THR A 591 9.56 -11.65 -5.91
CA THR A 591 8.32 -11.48 -6.68
C THR A 591 7.17 -12.27 -6.05
N ARG A 592 7.45 -13.50 -5.55
CA ARG A 592 6.48 -14.33 -4.82
C ARG A 592 5.98 -13.67 -3.55
N VAL A 593 6.81 -12.96 -2.79
CA VAL A 593 6.35 -12.18 -1.64
C VAL A 593 5.34 -11.10 -2.05
N ALA A 594 5.48 -10.51 -3.24
CA ALA A 594 4.49 -9.60 -3.80
C ALA A 594 3.26 -10.31 -4.41
N GLU A 595 3.41 -11.57 -4.85
CA GLU A 595 2.36 -12.42 -5.42
C GLU A 595 1.67 -13.31 -4.37
N SER A 596 2.38 -13.86 -3.37
CA SER A 596 1.88 -14.85 -2.41
C SER A 596 0.87 -14.28 -1.41
N TYR A 597 0.79 -12.97 -1.29
CA TYR A 597 -0.36 -12.34 -0.62
C TYR A 597 -1.67 -12.48 -1.42
N ARG A 598 -1.66 -13.15 -2.61
CA ARG A 598 -2.84 -13.43 -3.43
C ARG A 598 -3.02 -14.89 -3.85
N ASP A 599 -1.97 -15.68 -3.94
CA ASP A 599 -2.07 -17.06 -4.46
C ASP A 599 -2.59 -18.07 -3.44
N SER A 600 -2.56 -17.77 -2.15
CA SER A 600 -3.20 -18.60 -1.11
C SER A 600 -4.73 -18.64 -1.21
N GLU A 601 -5.37 -17.68 -1.89
CA GLU A 601 -6.81 -17.70 -2.15
C GLU A 601 -7.22 -18.42 -3.45
N ILE A 602 -6.31 -18.58 -4.41
CA ILE A 602 -6.64 -19.16 -5.72
C ILE A 602 -6.48 -20.68 -5.72
N GLU A 603 -5.60 -21.26 -4.91
CA GLU A 603 -5.44 -22.72 -4.86
C GLU A 603 -6.42 -23.45 -3.93
N VAL A 604 -6.92 -22.81 -2.88
CA VAL A 604 -7.86 -23.48 -1.95
C VAL A 604 -9.32 -23.46 -2.42
N LYS A 605 -9.69 -22.59 -3.36
CA LYS A 605 -11.05 -22.54 -3.94
C LYS A 605 -11.21 -23.23 -5.31
N ARG A 606 -10.20 -23.90 -5.83
CA ARG A 606 -10.29 -24.59 -7.14
C ARG A 606 -10.87 -25.98 -7.08
N ASP A 607 -10.99 -26.61 -5.92
CA ASP A 607 -11.54 -27.95 -5.82
C ASP A 607 -12.96 -27.94 -5.24
N VAL A 608 -13.97 -28.15 -6.06
CA VAL A 608 -15.37 -28.58 -5.83
C VAL A 608 -16.50 -27.56 -6.04
N ALA A 609 -16.34 -26.26 -5.76
CA ALA A 609 -17.43 -25.28 -6.00
C ALA A 609 -17.36 -24.59 -7.38
N THR A 610 -16.16 -24.51 -7.95
CA THR A 610 -15.86 -23.74 -9.18
C THR A 610 -16.46 -24.36 -10.45
N ASP A 611 -16.63 -25.69 -10.50
CA ASP A 611 -17.18 -26.35 -11.69
C ASP A 611 -18.69 -26.11 -11.89
N LYS A 612 -19.44 -25.91 -10.84
CA LYS A 612 -20.88 -25.61 -10.94
C LYS A 612 -21.16 -24.14 -11.27
N PHE A 613 -20.44 -23.22 -10.67
CA PHE A 613 -20.55 -21.78 -10.96
C PHE A 613 -20.06 -21.42 -12.36
N LEU A 614 -18.93 -21.96 -12.80
CA LEU A 614 -18.40 -21.77 -14.16
C LEU A 614 -19.32 -22.34 -15.27
N MET A 615 -20.08 -23.40 -14.97
CA MET A 615 -21.06 -23.94 -15.91
C MET A 615 -22.34 -23.08 -15.99
N GLU A 616 -22.81 -22.50 -14.91
CA GLU A 616 -23.95 -21.57 -14.92
C GLU A 616 -23.59 -20.25 -15.57
N ASP A 617 -22.41 -19.67 -15.29
CA ASP A 617 -21.91 -18.45 -15.92
C ASP A 617 -21.69 -18.66 -17.44
N LYS A 618 -21.13 -19.79 -17.87
CA LYS A 618 -20.99 -20.13 -19.28
C LYS A 618 -22.35 -20.27 -20.01
N LYS A 619 -23.37 -20.75 -19.33
CA LYS A 619 -24.74 -20.82 -19.91
C LYS A 619 -25.35 -19.43 -20.09
N ILE A 620 -25.15 -18.53 -19.11
CA ILE A 620 -25.61 -17.15 -19.20
C ILE A 620 -24.89 -16.43 -20.34
N VAL A 621 -23.59 -16.63 -20.51
CA VAL A 621 -22.81 -16.05 -21.61
C VAL A 621 -23.28 -16.58 -22.96
N VAL A 622 -23.61 -17.88 -23.09
CA VAL A 622 -24.16 -18.46 -24.28
C VAL A 622 -25.52 -17.84 -24.66
N GLU A 623 -26.39 -17.58 -23.67
CA GLU A 623 -27.68 -16.93 -23.89
C GLU A 623 -27.50 -15.46 -24.32
N MET A 624 -26.58 -14.71 -23.72
CA MET A 624 -26.25 -13.33 -24.14
C MET A 624 -25.72 -13.27 -25.57
N ILE A 625 -24.79 -14.17 -25.93
CA ILE A 625 -24.28 -14.26 -27.33
C ILE A 625 -25.39 -14.64 -28.30
N ARG A 626 -26.38 -15.46 -27.89
CA ARG A 626 -27.53 -15.81 -28.67
C ARG A 626 -28.44 -14.62 -28.95
N GLU A 627 -28.69 -13.80 -27.91
CA GLU A 627 -29.49 -12.56 -28.07
C GLU A 627 -28.78 -11.56 -28.99
N GLU A 628 -27.49 -11.31 -28.82
CA GLU A 628 -26.70 -10.43 -29.69
C GLU A 628 -26.63 -10.96 -31.14
N MET A 629 -26.55 -12.27 -31.33
CA MET A 629 -26.57 -12.88 -32.65
C MET A 629 -27.91 -12.66 -33.35
N LEU A 630 -29.03 -12.80 -32.64
CA LEU A 630 -30.36 -12.57 -33.18
C LEU A 630 -30.55 -11.09 -33.51
N GLU A 631 -30.13 -10.18 -32.65
CA GLU A 631 -30.18 -8.74 -32.91
C GLU A 631 -29.33 -8.33 -34.12
N ALA A 632 -28.13 -8.90 -34.27
CA ALA A 632 -27.28 -8.67 -35.43
C ALA A 632 -27.93 -9.24 -36.74
N ALA A 633 -28.65 -10.38 -36.65
CA ALA A 633 -29.38 -10.93 -37.76
C ALA A 633 -30.60 -10.08 -38.17
N GLU A 634 -31.35 -9.54 -37.20
CA GLU A 634 -32.47 -8.63 -37.46
C GLU A 634 -32.01 -7.30 -38.07
N ASN A 635 -30.79 -6.83 -37.68
CA ASN A 635 -30.18 -5.63 -38.25
C ASN A 635 -29.48 -5.89 -39.61
N LEU A 636 -29.60 -7.10 -40.17
CA LEU A 636 -28.99 -7.55 -41.47
C LEU A 636 -27.45 -7.55 -41.45
N GLU A 637 -26.82 -7.62 -40.26
CA GLU A 637 -25.36 -7.70 -40.04
C GLU A 637 -24.90 -9.17 -40.09
N PHE A 638 -25.11 -9.85 -41.23
CA PHE A 638 -24.92 -11.31 -41.38
C PHE A 638 -23.50 -11.81 -41.08
N GLU A 639 -22.44 -11.00 -41.30
CA GLU A 639 -21.07 -11.38 -40.96
C GLU A 639 -20.83 -11.38 -39.45
N LYS A 640 -21.44 -10.44 -38.73
CA LYS A 640 -21.38 -10.36 -37.27
C LYS A 640 -22.17 -11.49 -36.62
N ALA A 641 -23.39 -11.74 -37.15
CA ALA A 641 -24.23 -12.86 -36.69
C ALA A 641 -23.55 -14.22 -36.91
N ALA A 642 -22.83 -14.42 -38.02
CA ALA A 642 -22.08 -15.65 -38.28
C ALA A 642 -20.89 -15.84 -37.27
N LYS A 643 -20.16 -14.79 -36.94
CA LYS A 643 -19.06 -14.83 -35.92
C LYS A 643 -19.59 -15.16 -34.53
N LEU A 644 -20.67 -14.51 -34.12
CA LEU A 644 -21.31 -14.76 -32.81
C LEU A 644 -21.86 -16.20 -32.73
N ARG A 645 -22.45 -16.74 -33.82
CA ARG A 645 -22.88 -18.14 -33.90
C ARG A 645 -21.70 -19.10 -33.71
N ASP A 646 -20.57 -18.84 -34.35
CA ASP A 646 -19.41 -19.73 -34.28
C ASP A 646 -18.76 -19.69 -32.86
N GLU A 647 -18.80 -18.55 -32.22
CA GLU A 647 -18.37 -18.37 -30.84
C GLU A 647 -19.31 -19.07 -29.85
N MET A 648 -20.61 -18.93 -30.01
CA MET A 648 -21.65 -19.63 -29.25
C MET A 648 -21.47 -21.14 -29.34
N ASN A 649 -21.30 -21.69 -30.57
CA ASN A 649 -21.11 -23.12 -30.82
C ASN A 649 -19.81 -23.66 -30.17
N LYS A 650 -18.77 -22.83 -30.04
CA LYS A 650 -17.52 -23.18 -29.36
C LYS A 650 -17.73 -23.30 -27.87
N LEU A 651 -18.41 -22.33 -27.24
CA LEU A 651 -18.75 -22.35 -25.82
C LEU A 651 -19.72 -23.47 -25.46
N GLU A 652 -20.73 -23.76 -26.30
CA GLU A 652 -21.65 -24.89 -26.09
C GLU A 652 -20.93 -26.25 -26.14
N LYS A 653 -19.90 -26.42 -26.95
CA LYS A 653 -19.07 -27.63 -26.96
C LYS A 653 -18.24 -27.76 -25.67
N GLU A 654 -17.75 -26.66 -25.13
CA GLU A 654 -17.01 -26.65 -23.84
C GLU A 654 -17.91 -26.93 -22.63
N ILE A 655 -19.22 -26.63 -22.72
CA ILE A 655 -20.22 -26.94 -21.68
C ILE A 655 -20.65 -28.41 -21.70
N LYS A 656 -20.54 -29.06 -22.85
CA LYS A 656 -20.95 -30.49 -23.04
C LYS A 656 -19.82 -31.50 -22.78
N LEU A 657 -18.60 -31.02 -22.53
CA LEU A 657 -17.47 -31.81 -22.08
C LEU A 657 -17.33 -31.73 -20.55
#